data_82dd688cdbe4b963c60b9e570deff24f
#
_entry.id   82dd688cdbe4b963c60b9e570deff24f
#
_cell.length_a   1.000
_cell.length_b   1.000
_cell.length_c   1.000
_cell.angle_alpha   90.00
_cell.angle_beta   90.00
_cell.angle_gamma   90.00
#
_symmetry.space_group_name_H-M   'P 1'
#
loop_
_entity.id
_entity.type
_entity.pdbx_description
1 polymer ?
#
loop_
_entity_poly.entity_id
_entity_poly.type
_entity_poly.pdbx_seq_one_letter_code
_entity_poly.pdbx_strand_id
1 'polypeptide(L)'
;TDFVAVDDTLWVLTENFVSVYRYIPDNREYQFIDFFKNFGNAFSKLQTMFYLHKQIWIGSTDGLFYAPSDYSKFNLKSSSNWSYISTADGLAGNSVLDIAGDGSSLYLATNGGINKIDFPQITMLATGFMNKVKVVEDQIYVSNSNAIYQFIDGGLKSIKNFPYMIKDFDFNSSNDIWVALEKRGIINLETGKKIFIDGPLDNYIGNVFQDSRGWLWCSSGLVRDDRRQGLFLHKNGEWSSFKFIGAQNWPGLNSTISFIEDADGNIWVGSYGGGMAIFTDDLTIHPITRNTQPGQVWISSVSQDDTIEIQTPPELQNILSNVTGNSLRCVVTDFLLDSERNSIWLLNFEAISDKAIVQFKDTKFSNEISNPQYWSYYSKPSGTPYGGEFSNSFYTINKDIFGIFWIASDGRGALRMQANENGVPTGWDILTESDNLKSVSVRDIQSDEDGYVWIGTAAGLSAYLGGTVFDFREEFQPIGLNIHNIFIDSQNNKWFATDKGLSVLRNSGSPFDAQSWFHIVPRKSDVNRTNTFMADLPSEDIHSVFLDESTGDIYLGTDAGIAIIHNNPFTSSFSTFHNVQVGPNPFIISQNSTSLLSFYNLITNSEVKILTAHGRLVRRLNPDNFSEVQGSQAQWDGRNMEGELVASGVYVYLITTEVGEISKGKFLVISQ
;
A
#
# COMPACT_ATOMS: atom_id res chain seq x y z
N THR A 1 -4.11 -10.60 -22.59
CA THR A 1 -3.34 -11.71 -23.18
C THR A 1 -4.17 -12.97 -23.08
N ASP A 2 -4.25 -13.73 -24.15
CA ASP A 2 -5.04 -14.96 -24.26
C ASP A 2 -4.16 -16.06 -24.87
N PHE A 3 -4.53 -17.31 -24.76
CA PHE A 3 -3.77 -18.41 -25.38
C PHE A 3 -4.67 -19.59 -25.76
N VAL A 4 -4.24 -20.32 -26.78
CA VAL A 4 -4.91 -21.55 -27.24
C VAL A 4 -3.86 -22.63 -27.51
N ALA A 5 -4.10 -23.82 -26.96
CA ALA A 5 -3.29 -25.00 -27.25
C ALA A 5 -3.96 -25.83 -28.35
N VAL A 6 -3.18 -26.18 -29.38
CA VAL A 6 -3.62 -27.02 -30.51
C VAL A 6 -2.54 -28.08 -30.74
N ASP A 7 -2.83 -29.33 -30.43
CA ASP A 7 -1.90 -30.46 -30.46
C ASP A 7 -0.62 -30.14 -29.62
N ASP A 8 0.55 -30.12 -30.26
CA ASP A 8 1.86 -29.77 -29.64
C ASP A 8 2.17 -28.26 -29.68
N THR A 9 1.25 -27.46 -30.17
CA THR A 9 1.46 -26.05 -30.46
C THR A 9 0.68 -25.17 -29.49
N LEU A 10 1.35 -24.18 -28.87
CA LEU A 10 0.73 -23.14 -28.08
C LEU A 10 0.76 -21.80 -28.84
N TRP A 11 -0.42 -21.27 -29.06
CA TRP A 11 -0.63 -19.94 -29.61
C TRP A 11 -0.85 -18.96 -28.46
N VAL A 12 -0.11 -17.85 -28.46
CA VAL A 12 -0.17 -16.84 -27.41
C VAL A 12 -0.51 -15.48 -28.02
N LEU A 13 -1.62 -14.91 -27.60
CA LEU A 13 -2.09 -13.61 -28.02
C LEU A 13 -1.53 -12.50 -27.12
N THR A 14 -0.98 -11.47 -27.72
CA THR A 14 -0.70 -10.18 -27.08
C THR A 14 -1.63 -9.11 -27.68
N GLU A 15 -1.54 -7.89 -27.19
CA GLU A 15 -2.35 -6.79 -27.71
C GLU A 15 -2.04 -6.45 -29.19
N ASN A 16 -0.83 -6.78 -29.67
CA ASN A 16 -0.31 -6.32 -30.96
C ASN A 16 0.07 -7.44 -31.94
N PHE A 17 0.21 -8.68 -31.47
CA PHE A 17 0.66 -9.81 -32.28
C PHE A 17 0.25 -11.15 -31.66
N VAL A 18 0.36 -12.20 -32.45
CA VAL A 18 0.22 -13.59 -32.02
C VAL A 18 1.57 -14.29 -32.16
N SER A 19 2.03 -14.96 -31.12
CA SER A 19 3.23 -15.82 -31.17
C SER A 19 2.88 -17.29 -31.08
N VAL A 20 3.72 -18.13 -31.65
CA VAL A 20 3.54 -19.58 -31.72
C VAL A 20 4.75 -20.26 -31.09
N TYR A 21 4.45 -21.23 -30.24
CA TYR A 21 5.45 -22.06 -29.56
C TYR A 21 5.10 -23.53 -29.80
N ARG A 22 6.15 -24.37 -29.88
CA ARG A 22 5.99 -25.83 -29.96
C ARG A 22 6.49 -26.47 -28.69
N TYR A 23 5.72 -27.42 -28.16
CA TYR A 23 6.14 -28.22 -27.01
C TYR A 23 7.20 -29.23 -27.42
N ILE A 24 8.31 -29.27 -26.69
CA ILE A 24 9.40 -30.23 -26.87
C ILE A 24 9.38 -31.19 -25.68
N PRO A 25 8.88 -32.44 -25.88
CA PRO A 25 8.69 -33.40 -24.78
C PRO A 25 9.97 -33.76 -24.03
N ASP A 26 11.11 -33.83 -24.72
CA ASP A 26 12.39 -34.22 -24.14
C ASP A 26 12.88 -33.20 -23.08
N ASN A 27 12.62 -31.93 -23.31
CA ASN A 27 13.01 -30.85 -22.40
C ASN A 27 11.87 -30.39 -21.48
N ARG A 28 10.63 -30.84 -21.71
CA ARG A 28 9.41 -30.33 -21.08
C ARG A 28 9.24 -28.80 -21.18
N GLU A 29 9.65 -28.24 -22.32
CA GLU A 29 9.67 -26.82 -22.59
C GLU A 29 8.90 -26.46 -23.86
N TYR A 30 8.42 -25.21 -23.95
CA TYR A 30 7.88 -24.63 -25.16
C TYR A 30 8.98 -23.83 -25.89
N GLN A 31 9.29 -24.20 -27.12
CA GLN A 31 10.21 -23.49 -27.98
C GLN A 31 9.45 -22.47 -28.85
N PHE A 32 9.93 -21.22 -28.87
CA PHE A 32 9.42 -20.19 -29.77
C PHE A 32 9.65 -20.59 -31.22
N ILE A 33 8.61 -20.48 -32.06
CA ILE A 33 8.63 -20.80 -33.48
C ILE A 33 8.56 -19.53 -34.31
N ASP A 34 7.50 -18.72 -34.16
CA ASP A 34 7.28 -17.52 -34.96
C ASP A 34 6.27 -16.56 -34.31
N PHE A 35 6.08 -15.38 -34.94
CA PHE A 35 5.02 -14.45 -34.57
C PHE A 35 4.37 -13.80 -35.79
N PHE A 36 3.12 -13.40 -35.66
CA PHE A 36 2.29 -12.81 -36.71
C PHE A 36 1.68 -11.51 -36.22
N LYS A 37 1.80 -10.44 -37.03
CA LYS A 37 1.28 -9.10 -36.71
C LYS A 37 0.58 -8.42 -37.89
N ASN A 38 0.60 -9.02 -39.09
CA ASN A 38 0.00 -8.48 -40.29
C ASN A 38 -1.21 -9.33 -40.70
N PHE A 39 -2.39 -8.91 -40.28
CA PHE A 39 -3.66 -9.61 -40.52
C PHE A 39 -4.45 -9.07 -41.75
N GLY A 40 -3.87 -8.12 -42.49
CA GLY A 40 -4.48 -7.55 -43.69
C GLY A 40 -5.29 -6.29 -43.47
N ASN A 41 -5.98 -6.16 -42.36
CA ASN A 41 -6.70 -4.95 -41.95
C ASN A 41 -6.07 -4.31 -40.71
N ALA A 42 -6.26 -3.01 -40.54
CA ALA A 42 -5.80 -2.31 -39.34
C ALA A 42 -6.63 -2.73 -38.15
N PHE A 43 -5.97 -2.75 -37.00
CA PHE A 43 -6.58 -2.95 -35.67
C PHE A 43 -5.82 -2.11 -34.62
N SER A 44 -6.53 -1.71 -33.59
CA SER A 44 -5.91 -0.98 -32.47
C SER A 44 -5.38 -1.93 -31.40
N LYS A 45 -6.15 -3.02 -31.12
CA LYS A 45 -5.80 -3.98 -30.08
C LYS A 45 -6.43 -5.35 -30.36
N LEU A 46 -5.65 -6.43 -30.17
CA LEU A 46 -6.15 -7.80 -30.14
C LEU A 46 -6.66 -8.12 -28.74
N GLN A 47 -7.78 -8.87 -28.61
CA GLN A 47 -8.50 -9.05 -27.34
C GLN A 47 -8.65 -10.49 -26.91
N THR A 48 -9.00 -11.39 -27.81
CA THR A 48 -9.32 -12.78 -27.52
C THR A 48 -8.95 -13.70 -28.68
N MET A 49 -8.75 -14.98 -28.40
CA MET A 49 -8.41 -15.98 -29.41
C MET A 49 -9.13 -17.30 -29.15
N PHE A 50 -9.53 -17.97 -30.22
CA PHE A 50 -10.18 -19.26 -30.15
C PHE A 50 -9.74 -20.18 -31.31
N TYR A 51 -9.81 -21.50 -31.09
CA TYR A 51 -9.53 -22.49 -32.14
C TYR A 51 -10.77 -23.31 -32.46
N LEU A 52 -11.18 -23.30 -33.71
CA LEU A 52 -12.27 -24.16 -34.20
C LEU A 52 -12.07 -24.49 -35.68
N HIS A 53 -12.41 -25.71 -36.08
CA HIS A 53 -12.40 -26.20 -37.49
C HIS A 53 -11.05 -25.99 -38.18
N LYS A 54 -9.93 -26.24 -37.48
CA LYS A 54 -8.56 -26.04 -37.98
C LYS A 54 -8.24 -24.59 -38.35
N GLN A 55 -8.94 -23.66 -37.74
CA GLN A 55 -8.73 -22.22 -37.89
C GLN A 55 -8.45 -21.59 -36.54
N ILE A 56 -7.57 -20.60 -36.50
CA ILE A 56 -7.38 -19.68 -35.41
C ILE A 56 -8.27 -18.45 -35.67
N TRP A 57 -9.08 -18.12 -34.68
CA TRP A 57 -9.98 -16.99 -34.65
C TRP A 57 -9.46 -15.96 -33.65
N ILE A 58 -9.40 -14.69 -34.05
CA ILE A 58 -8.81 -13.62 -33.23
C ILE A 58 -9.79 -12.46 -33.19
N GLY A 59 -10.33 -12.18 -32.00
CA GLY A 59 -11.11 -10.98 -31.75
C GLY A 59 -10.22 -9.76 -31.52
N SER A 60 -10.61 -8.64 -32.11
CA SER A 60 -9.93 -7.36 -31.92
C SER A 60 -10.94 -6.24 -31.61
N THR A 61 -10.41 -5.03 -31.32
CA THR A 61 -11.23 -3.83 -31.17
C THR A 61 -11.96 -3.44 -32.45
N ASP A 62 -11.50 -3.93 -33.61
CA ASP A 62 -11.93 -3.44 -34.93
C ASP A 62 -12.62 -4.51 -35.79
N GLY A 63 -12.63 -5.77 -35.34
CA GLY A 63 -13.28 -6.89 -36.03
C GLY A 63 -12.73 -8.24 -35.59
N LEU A 64 -13.13 -9.27 -36.33
CA LEU A 64 -12.73 -10.66 -36.17
C LEU A 64 -11.82 -11.09 -37.32
N PHE A 65 -10.62 -11.55 -37.00
CA PHE A 65 -9.67 -12.15 -37.93
C PHE A 65 -9.70 -13.68 -37.79
N TYR A 66 -9.45 -14.39 -38.90
CA TYR A 66 -9.22 -15.83 -38.85
C TYR A 66 -8.28 -16.31 -39.95
N ALA A 67 -7.59 -17.40 -39.65
CA ALA A 67 -6.68 -18.05 -40.59
C ALA A 67 -6.56 -19.56 -40.28
N PRO A 68 -6.08 -20.39 -41.29
CA PRO A 68 -5.75 -21.77 -41.01
C PRO A 68 -4.72 -21.90 -39.91
N SER A 69 -4.91 -22.86 -38.97
CA SER A 69 -3.97 -23.07 -37.84
C SER A 69 -2.64 -23.74 -38.26
N ASP A 70 -2.61 -24.37 -39.45
CA ASP A 70 -1.41 -25.04 -39.95
C ASP A 70 -0.42 -24.04 -40.58
N TYR A 71 0.33 -23.34 -39.70
CA TYR A 71 1.35 -22.36 -40.10
C TYR A 71 2.51 -22.97 -40.87
N SER A 72 2.67 -24.30 -40.88
CA SER A 72 3.70 -24.99 -41.69
C SER A 72 3.33 -25.04 -43.15
N LYS A 73 2.04 -25.05 -43.46
CA LYS A 73 1.53 -25.07 -44.85
C LYS A 73 1.11 -23.68 -45.33
N PHE A 74 0.69 -22.80 -44.45
CA PHE A 74 0.22 -21.47 -44.79
C PHE A 74 1.16 -20.40 -44.22
N ASN A 75 1.67 -19.53 -45.08
CA ASN A 75 2.52 -18.42 -44.63
C ASN A 75 1.69 -17.31 -43.96
N LEU A 76 1.51 -17.41 -42.65
CA LEU A 76 0.69 -16.44 -41.88
C LEU A 76 1.36 -15.06 -41.71
N LYS A 77 2.60 -14.86 -42.18
CA LYS A 77 3.21 -13.52 -42.34
C LYS A 77 2.60 -12.76 -43.52
N SER A 78 1.99 -13.47 -44.50
CA SER A 78 1.27 -12.86 -45.57
C SER A 78 -0.18 -12.56 -45.14
N SER A 79 -0.58 -11.33 -45.28
CA SER A 79 -1.96 -10.89 -45.02
C SER A 79 -3.01 -11.62 -45.90
N SER A 80 -2.61 -12.14 -47.06
CA SER A 80 -3.50 -12.89 -47.97
C SER A 80 -4.01 -14.22 -47.39
N ASN A 81 -3.40 -14.73 -46.34
CA ASN A 81 -3.83 -15.94 -45.64
C ASN A 81 -4.71 -15.66 -44.42
N TRP A 82 -5.01 -14.40 -44.17
CA TRP A 82 -5.95 -13.96 -43.15
C TRP A 82 -7.25 -13.48 -43.78
N SER A 83 -8.35 -13.79 -43.15
CA SER A 83 -9.68 -13.30 -43.47
C SER A 83 -10.19 -12.41 -42.35
N TYR A 84 -11.11 -11.53 -42.67
CA TYR A 84 -11.62 -10.50 -41.77
C TYR A 84 -13.14 -10.40 -41.84
N ILE A 85 -13.78 -10.20 -40.70
CA ILE A 85 -15.23 -10.04 -40.55
C ILE A 85 -15.49 -8.82 -39.65
N SER A 86 -16.46 -7.99 -40.05
CA SER A 86 -16.82 -6.75 -39.35
C SER A 86 -18.35 -6.58 -39.25
N THR A 87 -18.79 -5.44 -38.77
CA THR A 87 -20.22 -5.07 -38.79
C THR A 87 -20.80 -4.99 -40.20
N ALA A 88 -19.97 -4.74 -41.23
CA ALA A 88 -20.39 -4.79 -42.60
C ALA A 88 -20.79 -6.21 -43.08
N ASP A 89 -20.26 -7.23 -42.42
CA ASP A 89 -20.50 -8.63 -42.68
C ASP A 89 -21.58 -9.25 -41.77
N GLY A 90 -22.13 -8.46 -40.83
CA GLY A 90 -23.20 -8.87 -39.92
C GLY A 90 -22.80 -9.05 -38.43
N LEU A 91 -21.62 -8.61 -38.03
CA LEU A 91 -21.32 -8.56 -36.59
C LEU A 91 -22.20 -7.50 -35.89
N ALA A 92 -22.61 -7.77 -34.67
CA ALA A 92 -23.34 -6.84 -33.82
C ALA A 92 -22.50 -5.63 -33.39
N GLY A 93 -21.17 -5.81 -33.28
CA GLY A 93 -20.20 -4.77 -33.00
C GLY A 93 -18.81 -5.16 -33.44
N ASN A 94 -17.96 -4.18 -33.80
CA ASN A 94 -16.59 -4.46 -34.25
C ASN A 94 -15.64 -4.84 -33.12
N SER A 95 -15.88 -4.39 -31.89
CA SER A 95 -15.03 -4.81 -30.76
C SER A 95 -15.48 -6.19 -30.30
N VAL A 96 -14.71 -7.22 -30.69
CA VAL A 96 -14.92 -8.61 -30.31
C VAL A 96 -14.13 -8.90 -29.02
N LEU A 97 -14.85 -8.99 -27.91
CA LEU A 97 -14.30 -9.04 -26.54
C LEU A 97 -14.03 -10.46 -26.06
N ASP A 98 -14.83 -11.43 -26.55
CA ASP A 98 -14.66 -12.84 -26.17
C ASP A 98 -15.24 -13.77 -27.25
N ILE A 99 -14.70 -15.00 -27.33
CA ILE A 99 -15.09 -16.03 -28.28
C ILE A 99 -15.24 -17.36 -27.55
N ALA A 100 -16.37 -18.04 -27.79
CA ALA A 100 -16.60 -19.42 -27.37
C ALA A 100 -17.12 -20.28 -28.53
N GLY A 101 -17.12 -21.60 -28.36
CA GLY A 101 -17.66 -22.50 -29.38
C GLY A 101 -18.24 -23.78 -28.76
N ASP A 102 -19.22 -24.39 -29.47
CA ASP A 102 -19.84 -25.66 -29.12
C ASP A 102 -19.28 -26.86 -29.94
N GLY A 103 -18.17 -26.65 -30.66
CA GLY A 103 -17.58 -27.64 -31.56
C GLY A 103 -18.11 -27.54 -33.01
N SER A 104 -19.26 -26.93 -33.23
CA SER A 104 -19.84 -26.69 -34.55
C SER A 104 -19.93 -25.22 -34.91
N SER A 105 -20.27 -24.37 -33.97
CA SER A 105 -20.51 -22.95 -34.11
C SER A 105 -19.58 -22.13 -33.22
N LEU A 106 -19.33 -20.87 -33.60
CA LEU A 106 -18.71 -19.86 -32.75
C LEU A 106 -19.76 -18.91 -32.18
N TYR A 107 -19.50 -18.45 -30.98
CA TYR A 107 -20.27 -17.41 -30.29
C TYR A 107 -19.35 -16.27 -29.92
N LEU A 108 -19.73 -15.04 -30.27
CA LEU A 108 -18.91 -13.86 -30.05
C LEU A 108 -19.61 -12.90 -29.11
N ALA A 109 -18.92 -12.48 -28.05
CA ALA A 109 -19.34 -11.34 -27.25
C ALA A 109 -18.73 -10.07 -27.83
N THR A 110 -19.52 -9.07 -28.15
CA THR A 110 -19.09 -7.82 -28.77
C THR A 110 -19.61 -6.60 -28.03
N ASN A 111 -19.06 -5.44 -28.36
CA ASN A 111 -19.57 -4.16 -27.82
C ASN A 111 -20.98 -3.81 -28.31
N GLY A 112 -21.52 -4.52 -29.30
CA GLY A 112 -22.86 -4.30 -29.85
C GLY A 112 -23.86 -5.43 -29.60
N GLY A 113 -23.41 -6.62 -29.19
CA GLY A 113 -24.28 -7.77 -28.94
C GLY A 113 -23.58 -9.11 -28.98
N ILE A 114 -24.37 -10.16 -29.12
CA ILE A 114 -23.91 -11.54 -29.27
C ILE A 114 -24.18 -11.99 -30.72
N ASN A 115 -23.15 -12.56 -31.35
CA ASN A 115 -23.28 -13.23 -32.62
C ASN A 115 -23.07 -14.73 -32.51
N LYS A 116 -23.78 -15.50 -33.32
CA LYS A 116 -23.48 -16.90 -33.66
C LYS A 116 -22.94 -16.95 -35.10
N ILE A 117 -21.85 -17.70 -35.30
CA ILE A 117 -21.28 -17.96 -36.61
C ILE A 117 -21.38 -19.46 -36.92
N ASP A 118 -22.27 -19.80 -37.84
CA ASP A 118 -22.34 -21.10 -38.52
C ASP A 118 -21.79 -20.90 -39.92
N PHE A 119 -20.48 -20.86 -40.08
CA PHE A 119 -19.83 -20.38 -41.28
C PHE A 119 -20.39 -20.99 -42.57
N PRO A 120 -20.79 -20.17 -43.57
CA PRO A 120 -20.53 -18.73 -43.72
C PRO A 120 -21.62 -17.81 -43.12
N GLN A 121 -22.61 -18.35 -42.43
CA GLN A 121 -23.75 -17.56 -41.89
C GLN A 121 -23.39 -16.90 -40.56
N ILE A 122 -23.68 -15.61 -40.43
CA ILE A 122 -23.53 -14.82 -39.21
C ILE A 122 -24.92 -14.40 -38.75
N THR A 123 -25.27 -14.76 -37.51
CA THR A 123 -26.58 -14.48 -36.94
C THR A 123 -26.40 -13.67 -35.66
N MET A 124 -27.07 -12.53 -35.51
CA MET A 124 -27.11 -11.77 -34.27
C MET A 124 -28.17 -12.39 -33.36
N LEU A 125 -27.76 -12.82 -32.17
CA LEU A 125 -28.63 -13.45 -31.16
C LEU A 125 -29.24 -12.42 -30.19
N ALA A 126 -28.51 -11.40 -29.83
CA ALA A 126 -28.95 -10.35 -28.91
C ALA A 126 -28.16 -9.06 -29.15
N THR A 127 -28.75 -7.92 -28.79
CA THR A 127 -28.14 -6.61 -28.85
C THR A 127 -27.69 -6.16 -27.44
N GLY A 128 -26.74 -5.24 -27.39
CA GLY A 128 -26.19 -4.65 -26.15
C GLY A 128 -24.77 -5.09 -25.85
N PHE A 129 -24.08 -4.33 -25.03
CA PHE A 129 -22.69 -4.61 -24.67
C PHE A 129 -22.58 -5.94 -23.94
N MET A 130 -21.72 -6.84 -24.44
CA MET A 130 -21.39 -8.12 -23.82
C MET A 130 -19.88 -8.30 -23.80
N ASN A 131 -19.33 -8.67 -22.66
CA ASN A 131 -17.88 -8.78 -22.48
C ASN A 131 -17.35 -10.22 -22.41
N LYS A 132 -18.21 -11.20 -22.06
CA LYS A 132 -17.84 -12.61 -22.00
C LYS A 132 -18.93 -13.51 -22.54
N VAL A 133 -18.53 -14.63 -23.13
CA VAL A 133 -19.43 -15.69 -23.60
C VAL A 133 -18.83 -17.07 -23.27
N LYS A 134 -19.67 -17.98 -22.79
CA LYS A 134 -19.33 -19.39 -22.53
C LYS A 134 -20.43 -20.29 -23.09
N VAL A 135 -20.03 -21.46 -23.54
CA VAL A 135 -20.98 -22.51 -23.98
C VAL A 135 -20.72 -23.77 -23.17
N VAL A 136 -21.74 -24.21 -22.46
CA VAL A 136 -21.68 -25.40 -21.59
C VAL A 136 -22.93 -26.23 -21.84
N GLU A 137 -22.78 -27.51 -22.20
CA GLU A 137 -23.89 -28.41 -22.51
C GLU A 137 -24.92 -27.82 -23.47
N ASP A 138 -24.46 -27.24 -24.58
CA ASP A 138 -25.23 -26.55 -25.60
C ASP A 138 -26.03 -25.32 -25.10
N GLN A 139 -25.79 -24.89 -23.86
CA GLN A 139 -26.35 -23.65 -23.32
C GLN A 139 -25.38 -22.49 -23.45
N ILE A 140 -25.88 -21.34 -23.83
CA ILE A 140 -25.08 -20.12 -24.02
C ILE A 140 -25.25 -19.22 -22.81
N TYR A 141 -24.14 -18.90 -22.18
CA TYR A 141 -24.07 -17.95 -21.08
C TYR A 141 -23.23 -16.74 -21.49
N VAL A 142 -23.69 -15.56 -21.10
CA VAL A 142 -23.00 -14.31 -21.44
C VAL A 142 -22.98 -13.38 -20.25
N SER A 143 -22.00 -12.49 -20.21
CA SER A 143 -22.02 -11.39 -19.25
C SER A 143 -21.86 -10.05 -19.94
N ASN A 144 -22.42 -9.02 -19.29
CA ASN A 144 -22.03 -7.65 -19.52
C ASN A 144 -21.15 -7.16 -18.34
N SER A 145 -20.97 -5.86 -18.17
CA SER A 145 -20.11 -5.32 -17.11
C SER A 145 -20.49 -5.77 -15.69
N ASN A 146 -21.76 -6.07 -15.42
CA ASN A 146 -22.24 -6.32 -14.05
C ASN A 146 -23.38 -7.34 -13.94
N ALA A 147 -23.71 -8.07 -15.00
CA ALA A 147 -24.75 -9.09 -14.95
C ALA A 147 -24.37 -10.32 -15.80
N ILE A 148 -24.82 -11.50 -15.35
CA ILE A 148 -24.74 -12.76 -16.10
C ILE A 148 -26.12 -13.12 -16.61
N TYR A 149 -26.18 -13.60 -17.82
CA TYR A 149 -27.38 -14.01 -18.52
C TYR A 149 -27.21 -15.39 -19.13
N GLN A 150 -28.31 -16.11 -19.28
CA GLN A 150 -28.43 -17.29 -20.11
C GLN A 150 -29.30 -16.97 -21.32
N PHE A 151 -28.91 -17.47 -22.50
CA PHE A 151 -29.71 -17.35 -23.69
C PHE A 151 -30.73 -18.48 -23.77
N ILE A 152 -32.01 -18.17 -23.60
CA ILE A 152 -33.12 -19.15 -23.56
C ILE A 152 -34.26 -18.61 -24.40
N ASP A 153 -34.91 -19.48 -25.18
CA ASP A 153 -36.12 -19.16 -25.99
C ASP A 153 -35.95 -17.95 -26.90
N GLY A 154 -34.75 -17.76 -27.46
CA GLY A 154 -34.42 -16.66 -28.36
C GLY A 154 -34.16 -15.31 -27.69
N GLY A 155 -33.93 -15.29 -26.36
CA GLY A 155 -33.65 -14.06 -25.63
C GLY A 155 -32.71 -14.27 -24.44
N LEU A 156 -32.21 -13.17 -23.87
CA LEU A 156 -31.36 -13.16 -22.70
C LEU A 156 -32.19 -13.11 -21.42
N LYS A 157 -32.01 -14.12 -20.55
CA LYS A 157 -32.61 -14.18 -19.22
C LYS A 157 -31.53 -13.91 -18.17
N SER A 158 -31.71 -12.89 -17.32
CA SER A 158 -30.76 -12.57 -16.25
C SER A 158 -30.73 -13.68 -15.21
N ILE A 159 -29.52 -14.14 -14.88
CA ILE A 159 -29.23 -15.06 -13.79
C ILE A 159 -28.93 -14.25 -12.51
N LYS A 160 -27.97 -13.33 -12.59
CA LYS A 160 -27.51 -12.56 -11.43
C LYS A 160 -26.96 -11.20 -11.84
N ASN A 161 -27.30 -10.17 -11.07
CA ASN A 161 -26.69 -8.84 -11.14
C ASN A 161 -25.72 -8.65 -9.99
N PHE A 162 -24.62 -7.92 -10.26
CA PHE A 162 -23.60 -7.59 -9.29
C PHE A 162 -23.42 -6.07 -9.18
N PRO A 163 -23.08 -5.54 -8.00
CA PRO A 163 -22.70 -4.13 -7.85
C PRO A 163 -21.27 -3.86 -8.34
N TYR A 164 -20.54 -4.91 -8.79
CA TYR A 164 -19.14 -4.86 -9.22
C TYR A 164 -19.00 -5.29 -10.67
N MET A 165 -17.90 -4.86 -11.30
CA MET A 165 -17.60 -5.27 -12.66
C MET A 165 -17.22 -6.76 -12.69
N ILE A 166 -17.85 -7.49 -13.60
CA ILE A 166 -17.48 -8.86 -13.93
C ILE A 166 -16.26 -8.83 -14.85
N LYS A 167 -15.18 -9.45 -14.41
CA LYS A 167 -13.96 -9.63 -15.23
C LYS A 167 -14.02 -10.88 -16.07
N ASP A 168 -14.52 -11.96 -15.48
CA ASP A 168 -14.72 -13.25 -16.15
C ASP A 168 -15.71 -14.12 -15.39
N PHE A 169 -16.17 -15.18 -16.00
CA PHE A 169 -16.88 -16.26 -15.34
C PHE A 169 -16.58 -17.59 -16.01
N ASP A 170 -16.65 -18.66 -15.25
CA ASP A 170 -16.45 -20.03 -15.76
C ASP A 170 -17.25 -21.04 -14.96
N PHE A 171 -17.24 -22.27 -15.40
CA PHE A 171 -17.97 -23.40 -14.82
C PHE A 171 -16.99 -24.43 -14.23
N ASN A 172 -17.34 -24.98 -13.08
CA ASN A 172 -16.59 -26.11 -12.55
C ASN A 172 -17.12 -27.44 -13.17
N SER A 173 -16.52 -28.57 -12.75
CA SER A 173 -16.94 -29.91 -13.21
C SER A 173 -18.37 -30.32 -12.81
N SER A 174 -19.00 -29.57 -11.89
CA SER A 174 -20.40 -29.75 -11.48
C SER A 174 -21.36 -28.79 -12.17
N ASN A 175 -20.86 -28.00 -13.11
CA ASN A 175 -21.59 -26.92 -13.81
C ASN A 175 -22.02 -25.76 -12.89
N ASP A 176 -21.40 -25.61 -11.70
CA ASP A 176 -21.62 -24.42 -10.90
C ASP A 176 -20.90 -23.21 -11.53
N ILE A 177 -21.57 -22.06 -11.53
CA ILE A 177 -21.01 -20.82 -12.09
C ILE A 177 -20.08 -20.16 -11.06
N TRP A 178 -18.83 -19.94 -11.44
CA TRP A 178 -17.87 -19.14 -10.73
C TRP A 178 -17.66 -17.81 -11.44
N VAL A 179 -17.75 -16.72 -10.71
CA VAL A 179 -17.66 -15.35 -11.26
C VAL A 179 -16.50 -14.61 -10.65
N ALA A 180 -15.59 -14.13 -11.50
CA ALA A 180 -14.51 -13.24 -11.11
C ALA A 180 -14.98 -11.79 -11.13
N LEU A 181 -14.95 -11.13 -9.98
CA LEU A 181 -15.38 -9.75 -9.80
C LEU A 181 -14.18 -8.83 -9.59
N GLU A 182 -14.24 -7.66 -10.17
CA GLU A 182 -13.17 -6.66 -10.01
C GLU A 182 -12.93 -6.34 -8.54
N LYS A 183 -11.69 -6.56 -8.06
CA LYS A 183 -11.26 -6.33 -6.68
C LYS A 183 -12.08 -7.09 -5.61
N ARG A 184 -12.76 -8.18 -6.00
CA ARG A 184 -13.68 -8.94 -5.13
C ARG A 184 -13.46 -10.45 -5.15
N GLY A 185 -12.36 -10.89 -5.76
CA GLY A 185 -12.07 -12.32 -5.87
C GLY A 185 -13.09 -13.05 -6.75
N ILE A 186 -13.35 -14.30 -6.44
CA ILE A 186 -14.28 -15.16 -7.18
C ILE A 186 -15.39 -15.68 -6.27
N ILE A 187 -16.60 -15.72 -6.81
CA ILE A 187 -17.80 -16.21 -6.10
C ILE A 187 -18.46 -17.36 -6.87
N ASN A 188 -18.85 -18.41 -6.16
CA ASN A 188 -19.71 -19.46 -6.67
C ASN A 188 -21.17 -19.05 -6.49
N LEU A 189 -21.96 -19.05 -7.56
CA LEU A 189 -23.34 -18.55 -7.54
C LEU A 189 -24.32 -19.47 -6.82
N GLU A 190 -24.09 -20.77 -6.87
CA GLU A 190 -24.97 -21.79 -6.30
C GLU A 190 -24.81 -21.87 -4.78
N THR A 191 -23.55 -21.87 -4.32
CA THR A 191 -23.23 -22.04 -2.90
C THR A 191 -23.04 -20.73 -2.16
N GLY A 192 -22.83 -19.63 -2.88
CA GLY A 192 -22.44 -18.33 -2.30
C GLY A 192 -20.99 -18.31 -1.78
N LYS A 193 -20.22 -19.39 -1.98
CA LYS A 193 -18.82 -19.47 -1.53
C LYS A 193 -17.98 -18.42 -2.25
N LYS A 194 -17.28 -17.60 -1.46
CA LYS A 194 -16.32 -16.61 -1.95
C LYS A 194 -14.89 -17.14 -1.77
N ILE A 195 -14.05 -16.94 -2.77
CA ILE A 195 -12.60 -17.08 -2.69
C ILE A 195 -12.02 -15.70 -2.93
N PHE A 196 -11.37 -15.17 -1.93
CA PHE A 196 -11.00 -13.78 -1.85
C PHE A 196 -9.60 -13.71 -1.19
N ILE A 197 -8.75 -12.85 -1.70
CA ILE A 197 -7.49 -12.55 -1.03
C ILE A 197 -7.84 -11.52 0.05
N ASP A 198 -7.65 -11.90 1.31
CA ASP A 198 -7.83 -10.98 2.42
C ASP A 198 -6.75 -9.89 2.37
N GLY A 199 -7.18 -8.65 2.20
CA GLY A 199 -6.29 -7.52 2.02
C GLY A 199 -7.03 -6.21 1.73
N PRO A 200 -6.30 -5.07 1.70
CA PRO A 200 -6.87 -3.80 1.31
C PRO A 200 -7.30 -3.83 -0.17
N LEU A 201 -8.32 -3.02 -0.52
CA LEU A 201 -8.84 -2.95 -1.90
C LEU A 201 -7.89 -2.32 -2.91
N ASP A 202 -6.82 -1.70 -2.47
CA ASP A 202 -5.79 -1.12 -3.32
C ASP A 202 -4.40 -1.45 -2.77
N ASN A 203 -3.43 -1.56 -3.66
CA ASN A 203 -2.03 -1.76 -3.28
C ASN A 203 -1.34 -0.44 -2.92
N TYR A 204 -1.89 0.71 -3.29
CA TYR A 204 -1.32 1.99 -2.88
C TYR A 204 -1.71 2.30 -1.44
N ILE A 205 -0.74 2.37 -0.55
CA ILE A 205 -0.90 2.68 0.86
C ILE A 205 -0.14 3.96 1.16
N GLY A 206 -0.87 5.05 1.39
CA GLY A 206 -0.29 6.37 1.64
C GLY A 206 0.13 6.58 3.07
N ASN A 207 -0.62 6.04 4.03
CA ASN A 207 -0.31 6.13 5.45
C ASN A 207 -0.73 4.85 6.18
N VAL A 208 0.03 4.48 7.20
CA VAL A 208 -0.26 3.37 8.11
C VAL A 208 -0.28 3.90 9.54
N PHE A 209 -1.25 3.45 10.33
CA PHE A 209 -1.45 3.86 11.72
C PHE A 209 -2.04 2.69 12.50
N GLN A 210 -1.51 2.39 13.67
CA GLN A 210 -2.10 1.42 14.59
C GLN A 210 -2.67 2.15 15.80
N ASP A 211 -3.92 1.84 16.16
CA ASP A 211 -4.55 2.41 17.33
C ASP A 211 -4.19 1.64 18.61
N SER A 212 -4.58 2.17 19.75
CA SER A 212 -4.30 1.59 21.06
C SER A 212 -4.89 0.19 21.27
N ARG A 213 -5.87 -0.22 20.42
CA ARG A 213 -6.48 -1.57 20.41
C ARG A 213 -5.68 -2.56 19.56
N GLY A 214 -4.63 -2.11 18.87
CA GLY A 214 -3.85 -2.89 17.94
C GLY A 214 -4.51 -3.04 16.55
N TRP A 215 -5.52 -2.24 16.21
CA TRP A 215 -6.11 -2.24 14.88
C TRP A 215 -5.28 -1.40 13.92
N LEU A 216 -4.96 -1.96 12.75
CA LEU A 216 -4.16 -1.27 11.74
C LEU A 216 -5.07 -0.55 10.75
N TRP A 217 -4.94 0.76 10.70
CA TRP A 217 -5.62 1.66 9.78
C TRP A 217 -4.68 2.05 8.64
N CYS A 218 -5.18 1.99 7.41
CA CYS A 218 -4.41 2.33 6.24
C CYS A 218 -5.17 3.28 5.33
N SER A 219 -4.49 4.29 4.83
CA SER A 219 -5.07 5.27 3.91
C SER A 219 -4.75 4.92 2.46
N SER A 220 -5.66 5.29 1.55
CA SER A 220 -5.39 5.24 0.11
C SER A 220 -4.52 6.39 -0.39
N GLY A 221 -4.16 7.34 0.48
CA GLY A 221 -3.22 8.43 0.23
C GLY A 221 -3.70 9.50 -0.73
N LEU A 222 -2.79 10.44 -1.01
CA LEU A 222 -2.91 11.45 -2.05
C LEU A 222 -2.75 10.78 -3.40
N VAL A 223 -3.82 10.59 -4.14
CA VAL A 223 -3.74 9.93 -5.43
C VAL A 223 -3.95 10.92 -6.56
N ARG A 224 -2.97 10.96 -7.44
CA ARG A 224 -3.17 11.39 -8.82
C ARG A 224 -4.08 10.34 -9.46
N ASP A 225 -5.22 10.80 -9.99
CA ASP A 225 -6.13 10.05 -10.86
C ASP A 225 -6.81 8.80 -10.28
N ASP A 226 -8.14 8.88 -10.11
CA ASP A 226 -9.14 7.80 -9.97
C ASP A 226 -8.97 6.72 -8.87
N ARG A 227 -7.87 6.71 -8.09
CA ARG A 227 -7.64 5.71 -7.05
C ARG A 227 -8.29 6.01 -5.70
N ARG A 228 -9.26 6.86 -5.61
CA ARG A 228 -10.00 7.20 -4.39
C ARG A 228 -10.70 5.97 -3.81
N GLN A 229 -9.96 5.13 -3.08
CA GLN A 229 -10.45 3.84 -2.60
C GLN A 229 -10.93 3.85 -1.14
N GLY A 230 -10.83 5.01 -0.47
CA GLY A 230 -11.26 5.16 0.91
C GLY A 230 -10.15 4.79 1.91
N LEU A 231 -10.52 4.11 2.96
CA LEU A 231 -9.59 3.64 3.98
C LEU A 231 -9.75 2.13 4.20
N PHE A 232 -8.73 1.53 4.78
CA PHE A 232 -8.68 0.11 5.05
C PHE A 232 -8.38 -0.11 6.53
N LEU A 233 -9.02 -1.10 7.11
CA LEU A 233 -8.87 -1.49 8.51
C LEU A 233 -8.57 -2.98 8.59
N HIS A 234 -7.46 -3.34 9.21
CA HIS A 234 -7.18 -4.71 9.63
C HIS A 234 -7.50 -4.86 11.12
N LYS A 235 -8.47 -5.71 11.40
CA LYS A 235 -9.02 -5.95 12.75
C LYS A 235 -9.25 -7.43 12.95
N ASN A 236 -8.71 -8.02 14.02
CA ASN A 236 -8.93 -9.42 14.38
C ASN A 236 -8.57 -10.43 13.26
N GLY A 237 -7.55 -10.14 12.46
CA GLY A 237 -7.11 -11.01 11.37
C GLY A 237 -7.89 -10.83 10.06
N GLU A 238 -8.83 -9.90 9.96
CA GLU A 238 -9.61 -9.61 8.74
C GLU A 238 -9.45 -8.16 8.29
N TRP A 239 -9.41 -7.96 6.97
CA TRP A 239 -9.44 -6.64 6.35
C TRP A 239 -10.85 -6.17 6.08
N SER A 240 -11.13 -4.92 6.41
CA SER A 240 -12.33 -4.19 6.01
C SER A 240 -11.95 -2.95 5.22
N SER A 241 -12.74 -2.61 4.22
CA SER A 241 -12.55 -1.43 3.39
C SER A 241 -13.79 -0.54 3.49
N PHE A 242 -13.57 0.76 3.68
CA PHE A 242 -14.62 1.76 3.81
C PHE A 242 -14.57 2.71 2.62
N LYS A 243 -15.62 2.76 1.82
CA LYS A 243 -15.71 3.62 0.65
C LYS A 243 -16.93 4.52 0.73
N PHE A 244 -16.68 5.83 0.68
CA PHE A 244 -17.71 6.85 0.73
C PHE A 244 -18.33 7.06 -0.66
N ILE A 245 -19.65 6.95 -0.75
CA ILE A 245 -20.43 7.08 -1.98
C ILE A 245 -21.58 8.07 -1.80
N GLY A 246 -21.97 8.74 -2.89
CA GLY A 246 -23.04 9.73 -2.89
C GLY A 246 -22.76 10.90 -3.82
N ALA A 247 -23.71 11.86 -3.87
CA ALA A 247 -23.57 13.07 -4.66
C ALA A 247 -22.54 14.02 -4.03
N GLN A 248 -21.79 14.74 -4.86
CA GLN A 248 -20.86 15.84 -4.54
C GLN A 248 -20.05 15.70 -3.23
N ASN A 249 -18.73 15.57 -3.33
CA ASN A 249 -17.73 15.54 -2.26
C ASN A 249 -17.69 14.31 -1.33
N TRP A 250 -18.73 13.48 -1.22
CA TRP A 250 -18.59 12.20 -0.53
C TRP A 250 -17.46 11.35 -1.08
N PRO A 251 -17.27 11.26 -2.42
CA PRO A 251 -16.09 10.61 -2.99
C PRO A 251 -14.75 11.26 -2.62
N GLY A 252 -14.75 12.52 -2.21
CA GLY A 252 -13.55 13.22 -1.71
C GLY A 252 -13.01 12.63 -0.40
N LEU A 253 -13.88 12.07 0.44
CA LEU A 253 -13.47 11.34 1.66
C LEU A 253 -12.68 10.04 1.33
N ASN A 254 -12.79 9.52 0.12
CA ASN A 254 -12.01 8.33 -0.29
C ASN A 254 -10.52 8.61 -0.52
N SER A 255 -10.09 9.88 -0.54
CA SER A 255 -8.67 10.24 -0.56
C SER A 255 -8.17 10.44 0.87
N THR A 256 -8.26 9.40 1.70
CA THR A 256 -7.79 9.46 3.10
C THR A 256 -6.28 9.59 3.16
N ILE A 257 -5.76 10.40 4.09
CA ILE A 257 -4.33 10.74 4.19
C ILE A 257 -3.75 10.70 5.58
N SER A 258 -4.53 11.04 6.62
CA SER A 258 -4.02 11.14 7.99
C SER A 258 -4.95 10.50 8.98
N PHE A 259 -4.38 10.09 10.12
CA PHE A 259 -5.08 9.49 11.24
C PHE A 259 -4.58 10.08 12.56
N ILE A 260 -5.45 10.18 13.54
CA ILE A 260 -5.10 10.35 14.94
C ILE A 260 -6.11 9.61 15.81
N GLU A 261 -5.64 9.04 16.90
CA GLU A 261 -6.47 8.51 17.98
C GLU A 261 -6.68 9.58 19.04
N ASP A 262 -7.92 9.80 19.42
CA ASP A 262 -8.27 10.73 20.48
C ASP A 262 -8.18 10.09 21.87
N ALA A 263 -8.39 10.87 22.93
CA ALA A 263 -8.23 10.39 24.31
C ALA A 263 -9.23 9.29 24.72
N ASP A 264 -10.33 9.13 24.00
CA ASP A 264 -11.34 8.08 24.23
C ASP A 264 -11.21 6.90 23.23
N GLY A 265 -10.15 6.88 22.38
CA GLY A 265 -9.89 5.82 21.43
C GLY A 265 -10.67 5.94 20.10
N ASN A 266 -11.29 7.09 19.82
CA ASN A 266 -11.91 7.33 18.52
C ASN A 266 -10.85 7.73 17.49
N ILE A 267 -11.04 7.30 16.25
CA ILE A 267 -10.08 7.57 15.17
C ILE A 267 -10.60 8.69 14.28
N TRP A 268 -9.85 9.77 14.24
CA TRP A 268 -10.10 10.90 13.34
C TRP A 268 -9.34 10.67 12.05
N VAL A 269 -10.03 10.78 10.94
CA VAL A 269 -9.50 10.47 9.60
C VAL A 269 -9.61 11.69 8.72
N GLY A 270 -8.48 12.23 8.28
CA GLY A 270 -8.40 13.35 7.34
C GLY A 270 -8.42 12.90 5.88
N SER A 271 -8.95 13.74 4.99
CA SER A 271 -9.00 13.44 3.57
C SER A 271 -8.59 14.60 2.67
N TYR A 272 -8.14 14.28 1.48
CA TYR A 272 -7.78 15.27 0.45
C TYR A 272 -8.98 15.58 -0.47
N GLY A 273 -10.02 16.17 0.09
CA GLY A 273 -11.14 16.67 -0.70
C GLY A 273 -12.53 16.59 -0.08
N GLY A 274 -12.77 15.69 0.87
CA GLY A 274 -14.08 15.50 1.51
C GLY A 274 -14.19 16.07 2.93
N GLY A 275 -13.11 16.57 3.50
CA GLY A 275 -13.04 16.97 4.90
C GLY A 275 -12.48 15.85 5.77
N MET A 276 -13.20 15.46 6.82
CA MET A 276 -12.79 14.39 7.73
C MET A 276 -13.95 13.53 8.18
N ALA A 277 -13.65 12.38 8.75
CA ALA A 277 -14.60 11.51 9.44
C ALA A 277 -14.03 11.03 10.77
N ILE A 278 -14.88 10.79 11.76
CA ILE A 278 -14.50 10.25 13.06
C ILE A 278 -15.14 8.87 13.18
N PHE A 279 -14.35 7.88 13.53
CA PHE A 279 -14.76 6.51 13.78
C PHE A 279 -14.70 6.25 15.28
N THR A 280 -15.84 5.93 15.88
CA THR A 280 -15.91 5.55 17.30
C THR A 280 -15.44 4.10 17.49
N ASP A 281 -15.31 3.66 18.73
CA ASP A 281 -14.86 2.31 19.10
C ASP A 281 -15.77 1.19 18.55
N ASP A 282 -17.04 1.46 18.37
CA ASP A 282 -18.02 0.57 17.71
C ASP A 282 -18.06 0.70 16.18
N LEU A 283 -17.14 1.50 15.60
CA LEU A 283 -17.04 1.84 14.18
C LEU A 283 -18.24 2.65 13.63
N THR A 284 -19.00 3.34 14.50
CA THR A 284 -19.95 4.37 14.06
C THR A 284 -19.19 5.52 13.42
N ILE A 285 -19.66 6.02 12.27
CA ILE A 285 -18.95 7.00 11.45
C ILE A 285 -19.63 8.36 11.55
N HIS A 286 -18.89 9.37 11.98
CA HIS A 286 -19.33 10.75 12.09
C HIS A 286 -18.58 11.62 11.06
N PRO A 287 -19.20 11.92 9.90
CA PRO A 287 -18.56 12.74 8.88
C PRO A 287 -18.61 14.22 9.24
N ILE A 288 -17.54 14.95 8.99
CA ILE A 288 -17.46 16.40 9.10
C ILE A 288 -17.03 16.93 7.73
N THR A 289 -18.03 17.35 6.96
CA THR A 289 -17.86 17.79 5.58
C THR A 289 -18.63 19.08 5.34
N ARG A 290 -18.46 19.68 4.18
CA ARG A 290 -19.30 20.80 3.74
C ARG A 290 -20.54 20.37 2.94
N ASN A 291 -20.75 19.09 2.80
CA ASN A 291 -21.89 18.56 2.06
C ASN A 291 -23.14 18.47 2.96
N THR A 292 -24.24 19.01 2.48
CA THR A 292 -25.55 18.97 3.16
C THR A 292 -26.40 17.78 2.75
N GLN A 293 -26.02 17.08 1.67
CA GLN A 293 -26.79 15.94 1.18
C GLN A 293 -26.36 14.67 1.90
N PRO A 294 -27.29 13.74 2.15
CA PRO A 294 -26.93 12.41 2.65
C PRO A 294 -25.98 11.67 1.71
N GLY A 295 -25.11 10.88 2.28
CA GLY A 295 -24.21 9.97 1.59
C GLY A 295 -24.31 8.57 2.16
N GLN A 296 -23.49 7.68 1.65
CA GLN A 296 -23.42 6.30 2.12
C GLN A 296 -21.95 5.91 2.29
N VAL A 297 -21.69 5.04 3.24
CA VAL A 297 -20.42 4.33 3.33
C VAL A 297 -20.69 2.87 3.00
N TRP A 298 -20.01 2.42 1.98
CA TRP A 298 -19.95 1.03 1.65
C TRP A 298 -18.79 0.39 2.42
N ILE A 299 -19.11 -0.65 3.19
CA ILE A 299 -18.18 -1.40 4.02
C ILE A 299 -18.04 -2.79 3.40
N SER A 300 -16.82 -3.23 3.21
CA SER A 300 -16.58 -4.53 2.63
C SER A 300 -15.46 -5.27 3.34
N SER A 301 -15.74 -6.52 3.67
CA SER A 301 -14.78 -7.47 4.23
C SER A 301 -14.92 -8.85 3.56
N VAL A 302 -14.08 -9.79 3.94
CA VAL A 302 -14.19 -11.20 3.50
C VAL A 302 -15.51 -11.81 3.94
N SER A 303 -15.95 -11.49 5.17
CA SER A 303 -17.13 -12.09 5.78
C SER A 303 -18.43 -11.42 5.36
N GLN A 304 -18.42 -10.09 5.08
CA GLN A 304 -19.64 -9.31 4.88
C GLN A 304 -19.42 -8.07 4.02
N ASP A 305 -20.44 -7.75 3.20
CA ASP A 305 -20.60 -6.42 2.59
C ASP A 305 -21.81 -5.74 3.25
N ASP A 306 -21.67 -4.47 3.59
CA ASP A 306 -22.73 -3.65 4.20
C ASP A 306 -22.72 -2.23 3.60
N THR A 307 -23.81 -1.50 3.78
CA THR A 307 -23.92 -0.11 3.36
C THR A 307 -24.70 0.65 4.42
N ILE A 308 -24.07 1.68 4.98
CA ILE A 308 -24.69 2.55 5.98
C ILE A 308 -24.94 3.95 5.39
N GLU A 309 -26.04 4.57 5.78
CA GLU A 309 -26.33 5.97 5.46
C GLU A 309 -25.65 6.90 6.47
N ILE A 310 -25.04 7.98 5.96
CA ILE A 310 -24.37 9.00 6.78
C ILE A 310 -24.77 10.40 6.34
N GLN A 311 -24.73 11.33 7.27
CA GLN A 311 -24.95 12.75 7.01
C GLN A 311 -24.11 13.61 7.94
N THR A 312 -23.49 14.67 7.43
CA THR A 312 -22.87 15.70 8.28
C THR A 312 -24.00 16.50 8.95
N PRO A 313 -24.04 16.56 10.29
CA PRO A 313 -24.97 17.42 11.00
C PRO A 313 -24.86 18.88 10.55
N PRO A 314 -25.96 19.63 10.44
CA PRO A 314 -25.96 21.01 9.95
C PRO A 314 -24.98 21.93 10.70
N GLU A 315 -24.85 21.76 12.00
CA GLU A 315 -23.97 22.52 12.88
C GLU A 315 -22.48 22.30 12.59
N LEU A 316 -22.11 21.14 12.02
CA LEU A 316 -20.72 20.79 11.70
C LEU A 316 -20.28 21.22 10.30
N GLN A 317 -21.18 21.64 9.43
CA GLN A 317 -20.87 21.96 8.02
C GLN A 317 -19.95 23.18 7.83
N ASN A 318 -19.86 24.06 8.81
CA ASN A 318 -19.07 25.29 8.75
C ASN A 318 -17.76 25.23 9.55
N ILE A 319 -17.42 24.10 10.14
CA ILE A 319 -16.18 23.93 10.90
C ILE A 319 -14.96 24.03 9.97
N LEU A 320 -15.01 23.33 8.84
CA LEU A 320 -13.93 23.37 7.84
C LEU A 320 -14.15 24.49 6.83
N SER A 321 -13.06 24.98 6.27
CA SER A 321 -13.05 25.95 5.16
C SER A 321 -13.02 25.22 3.81
N ASN A 322 -13.35 25.94 2.74
CA ASN A 322 -13.23 25.47 1.37
C ASN A 322 -11.80 25.62 0.83
N VAL A 323 -11.43 24.80 -0.13
CA VAL A 323 -10.27 25.05 -0.99
C VAL A 323 -10.60 26.13 -2.01
N THR A 324 -9.64 26.99 -2.33
CA THR A 324 -9.81 28.05 -3.32
C THR A 324 -10.40 27.52 -4.63
N GLY A 325 -11.48 28.15 -5.09
CA GLY A 325 -12.15 27.80 -6.36
C GLY A 325 -13.11 26.63 -6.30
N ASN A 326 -13.31 25.97 -5.14
CA ASN A 326 -14.28 24.89 -5.00
C ASN A 326 -15.05 24.98 -3.67
N SER A 327 -16.34 25.34 -3.72
CA SER A 327 -17.18 25.64 -2.55
C SER A 327 -17.45 24.45 -1.63
N LEU A 328 -17.24 23.24 -2.07
CA LEU A 328 -17.51 22.03 -1.29
C LEU A 328 -16.25 21.24 -0.92
N ARG A 329 -15.14 21.48 -1.58
CA ARG A 329 -13.91 20.74 -1.32
C ARG A 329 -13.24 21.25 -0.03
N CYS A 330 -13.02 20.34 0.90
CA CYS A 330 -12.24 20.56 2.13
C CYS A 330 -11.11 19.54 2.19
N VAL A 331 -9.95 19.96 2.67
CA VAL A 331 -8.78 19.09 2.74
C VAL A 331 -8.22 19.15 4.16
N VAL A 332 -8.32 18.05 4.89
CA VAL A 332 -7.69 17.89 6.22
C VAL A 332 -6.47 17.00 6.05
N THR A 333 -5.28 17.61 6.19
CA THR A 333 -4.02 16.93 5.90
C THR A 333 -3.40 16.25 7.09
N ASP A 334 -3.58 16.81 8.29
CA ASP A 334 -2.95 16.25 9.47
C ASP A 334 -3.65 16.69 10.76
N PHE A 335 -3.34 15.98 11.86
CA PHE A 335 -3.84 16.21 13.20
C PHE A 335 -2.70 16.17 14.22
N LEU A 336 -2.89 16.87 15.34
CA LEU A 336 -2.01 16.81 16.51
C LEU A 336 -2.84 16.78 17.80
N LEU A 337 -2.63 15.79 18.64
CA LEU A 337 -3.19 15.74 20.00
C LEU A 337 -2.26 16.52 20.96
N ASP A 338 -2.75 17.63 21.47
CA ASP A 338 -2.05 18.48 22.44
C ASP A 338 -2.69 18.31 23.82
N SER A 339 -2.23 17.31 24.56
CA SER A 339 -2.75 17.00 25.89
C SER A 339 -2.46 18.12 26.90
N GLU A 340 -1.41 18.91 26.72
CA GLU A 340 -1.10 20.03 27.63
C GLU A 340 -2.13 21.16 27.55
N ARG A 341 -2.69 21.39 26.34
CA ARG A 341 -3.73 22.41 26.11
C ARG A 341 -5.13 21.82 26.00
N ASN A 342 -5.28 20.52 26.29
CA ASN A 342 -6.55 19.78 26.16
C ASN A 342 -7.20 20.04 24.80
N SER A 343 -6.47 19.77 23.70
CA SER A 343 -6.90 20.16 22.36
C SER A 343 -6.49 19.16 21.30
N ILE A 344 -7.30 19.06 20.23
CA ILE A 344 -6.90 18.48 18.96
C ILE A 344 -6.71 19.60 17.95
N TRP A 345 -5.55 19.63 17.31
CA TRP A 345 -5.24 20.56 16.21
C TRP A 345 -5.38 19.82 14.90
N LEU A 346 -5.82 20.54 13.85
CA LEU A 346 -5.87 20.04 12.50
C LEU A 346 -5.47 21.11 11.48
N LEU A 347 -4.94 20.68 10.34
CA LEU A 347 -4.59 21.52 9.22
C LEU A 347 -5.65 21.41 8.12
N ASN A 348 -6.13 22.57 7.66
CA ASN A 348 -7.05 22.68 6.55
C ASN A 348 -6.33 23.28 5.33
N PHE A 349 -5.86 22.40 4.44
CA PHE A 349 -4.99 22.73 3.31
C PHE A 349 -5.67 23.68 2.33
N GLU A 350 -4.93 24.71 1.89
CA GLU A 350 -5.39 25.75 0.94
C GLU A 350 -6.72 26.42 1.32
N ALA A 351 -6.98 26.56 2.61
CA ALA A 351 -8.18 27.22 3.10
C ALA A 351 -8.33 28.64 2.53
N ILE A 352 -9.52 28.99 2.06
CA ILE A 352 -9.84 30.31 1.52
C ILE A 352 -10.10 31.38 2.58
N SER A 353 -10.14 31.00 3.85
CA SER A 353 -10.39 31.85 5.01
C SER A 353 -9.26 31.71 6.02
N ASP A 354 -9.43 32.32 7.18
CA ASP A 354 -8.55 32.21 8.35
C ASP A 354 -8.57 30.83 9.04
N LYS A 355 -9.18 29.82 8.43
CA LYS A 355 -9.33 28.46 8.96
C LYS A 355 -8.26 27.48 8.48
N ALA A 356 -7.04 27.94 8.23
CA ALA A 356 -5.96 27.06 7.78
C ALA A 356 -5.42 26.16 8.90
N ILE A 357 -5.45 26.66 10.14
CA ILE A 357 -5.08 25.94 11.35
C ILE A 357 -6.29 25.99 12.26
N VAL A 358 -6.77 24.84 12.68
CA VAL A 358 -7.99 24.72 13.45
C VAL A 358 -7.67 24.01 14.77
N GLN A 359 -8.15 24.54 15.87
CA GLN A 359 -8.05 23.96 17.21
C GLN A 359 -9.43 23.56 17.70
N PHE A 360 -9.62 22.31 18.03
CA PHE A 360 -10.73 21.82 18.82
C PHE A 360 -10.29 21.72 20.28
N LYS A 361 -11.01 22.41 21.18
CA LYS A 361 -10.63 22.58 22.59
C LYS A 361 -11.15 21.42 23.46
N ASP A 362 -10.93 20.21 22.99
CA ASP A 362 -11.11 18.95 23.69
C ASP A 362 -10.13 17.93 23.11
N THR A 363 -9.80 16.90 23.86
CA THR A 363 -8.91 15.81 23.43
C THR A 363 -9.68 14.60 22.93
N LYS A 364 -11.00 14.69 22.81
CA LYS A 364 -11.87 13.58 22.46
C LYS A 364 -13.10 13.99 21.69
N PHE A 365 -13.67 13.07 20.93
CA PHE A 365 -14.97 13.22 20.31
C PHE A 365 -16.08 13.22 21.38
N SER A 366 -16.82 14.31 21.45
CA SER A 366 -17.89 14.51 22.42
C SER A 366 -19.03 15.35 21.80
N ASN A 367 -20.12 15.56 22.54
CA ASN A 367 -21.19 16.46 22.12
C ASN A 367 -20.71 17.91 21.90
N GLU A 368 -19.57 18.28 22.49
CA GLU A 368 -18.98 19.61 22.35
C GLU A 368 -18.44 19.86 20.93
N ILE A 369 -18.31 18.82 20.10
CA ILE A 369 -17.92 18.98 18.70
C ILE A 369 -18.89 19.87 17.91
N SER A 370 -20.17 19.90 18.31
CA SER A 370 -21.20 20.76 17.73
C SER A 370 -21.24 22.17 18.34
N ASN A 371 -20.45 22.44 19.39
CA ASN A 371 -20.41 23.71 20.07
C ASN A 371 -19.36 24.64 19.45
N PRO A 372 -19.75 25.76 18.80
CA PRO A 372 -18.80 26.67 18.14
C PRO A 372 -17.73 27.27 19.07
N GLN A 373 -17.98 27.31 20.40
CA GLN A 373 -17.01 27.85 21.38
C GLN A 373 -15.80 26.95 21.58
N TYR A 374 -15.91 25.66 21.25
CA TYR A 374 -14.82 24.71 21.32
C TYR A 374 -13.89 24.79 20.10
N TRP A 375 -14.27 25.52 19.07
CA TRP A 375 -13.48 25.68 17.86
C TRP A 375 -12.78 27.04 17.81
N SER A 376 -11.49 27.05 17.58
CA SER A 376 -10.69 28.23 17.29
C SER A 376 -10.00 28.09 15.94
N TYR A 377 -9.81 29.22 15.27
CA TYR A 377 -9.31 29.27 13.92
C TYR A 377 -8.15 30.24 13.83
N TYR A 378 -7.10 29.83 13.15
CA TYR A 378 -5.90 30.62 12.97
C TYR A 378 -5.47 30.59 11.51
N SER A 379 -5.00 31.73 11.05
CA SER A 379 -4.35 31.87 9.76
C SER A 379 -2.85 32.05 9.95
N LYS A 380 -2.12 31.81 8.86
CA LYS A 380 -0.72 32.24 8.78
C LYS A 380 -0.56 33.72 9.11
N PRO A 381 0.65 34.17 9.54
CA PRO A 381 0.92 35.57 9.74
C PRO A 381 0.78 36.37 8.42
N SER A 382 0.22 37.55 8.49
CA SER A 382 0.18 38.50 7.39
C SER A 382 1.42 39.40 7.44
N GLY A 383 2.08 39.63 6.31
CA GLY A 383 3.19 40.55 6.19
C GLY A 383 4.51 39.93 5.67
N THR A 384 5.50 40.78 5.38
CA THR A 384 6.85 40.36 5.01
C THR A 384 7.66 39.91 6.25
N PRO A 385 8.53 38.87 6.16
CA PRO A 385 9.04 38.24 4.95
C PRO A 385 8.05 37.25 4.29
N TYR A 386 6.86 37.11 4.82
CA TYR A 386 5.81 36.22 4.34
C TYR A 386 4.99 36.80 3.18
N GLY A 387 5.46 37.97 2.64
CA GLY A 387 4.79 38.71 1.59
C GLY A 387 4.61 37.92 0.30
N GLY A 388 3.48 38.15 -0.35
CA GLY A 388 3.03 37.45 -1.53
C GLY A 388 2.00 36.41 -1.19
N GLU A 389 1.51 35.74 -2.20
CA GLU A 389 0.55 34.65 -2.11
C GLU A 389 1.12 33.42 -1.36
N PHE A 390 1.17 33.52 -0.04
CA PHE A 390 1.49 32.38 0.78
C PHE A 390 0.30 31.43 0.70
N SER A 391 0.41 30.36 -0.06
CA SER A 391 -0.60 29.33 -0.05
C SER A 391 -0.62 28.68 1.34
N ASN A 392 -1.82 28.43 1.89
CA ASN A 392 -2.00 27.64 3.10
C ASN A 392 -1.83 26.13 2.80
N SER A 393 -0.80 25.78 2.00
CA SER A 393 -0.51 24.40 1.59
C SER A 393 0.26 23.68 2.69
N PHE A 394 -0.40 23.48 3.82
CA PHE A 394 0.15 22.82 5.00
C PHE A 394 -0.07 21.31 4.93
N TYR A 395 0.98 20.52 5.21
CA TYR A 395 0.95 19.06 5.17
C TYR A 395 0.88 18.42 6.55
N THR A 396 1.84 18.71 7.43
CA THR A 396 1.91 18.08 8.75
C THR A 396 2.10 19.11 9.84
N ILE A 397 1.66 18.78 11.06
CA ILE A 397 1.81 19.58 12.27
C ILE A 397 2.39 18.74 13.39
N ASN A 398 3.43 19.25 14.04
CA ASN A 398 4.04 18.63 15.21
C ASN A 398 4.30 19.68 16.30
N LYS A 399 4.54 19.23 17.52
CA LYS A 399 4.91 20.11 18.64
C LYS A 399 6.20 19.60 19.27
N ASP A 400 7.21 20.47 19.39
CA ASP A 400 8.47 20.11 20.02
C ASP A 400 8.39 20.10 21.56
N ILE A 401 9.45 19.62 22.19
CA ILE A 401 9.56 19.54 23.67
C ILE A 401 9.51 20.90 24.37
N PHE A 402 9.67 22.00 23.63
CA PHE A 402 9.57 23.37 24.14
C PHE A 402 8.16 23.96 23.96
N GLY A 403 7.22 23.17 23.41
CA GLY A 403 5.83 23.60 23.15
C GLY A 403 5.66 24.48 21.93
N ILE A 404 6.66 24.53 21.04
CA ILE A 404 6.59 25.22 19.74
C ILE A 404 5.92 24.31 18.72
N PHE A 405 4.94 24.81 18.00
CA PHE A 405 4.31 24.10 16.89
C PHE A 405 5.16 24.26 15.63
N TRP A 406 5.35 23.15 14.93
CA TRP A 406 6.05 23.09 13.66
C TRP A 406 5.09 22.63 12.57
N ILE A 407 5.05 23.35 11.45
CA ILE A 407 4.11 23.09 10.36
C ILE A 407 4.90 22.97 9.07
N ALA A 408 4.78 21.82 8.41
CA ALA A 408 5.33 21.57 7.09
C ALA A 408 4.50 22.24 6.01
N SER A 409 5.14 22.89 5.03
CA SER A 409 4.42 23.49 3.92
C SER A 409 5.03 23.15 2.56
N ASP A 410 4.20 23.11 1.53
CA ASP A 410 4.67 22.92 0.16
C ASP A 410 5.14 24.26 -0.45
N GLY A 411 6.44 24.32 -0.72
CA GLY A 411 7.08 25.43 -1.39
C GLY A 411 7.27 26.71 -0.55
N ARG A 412 7.12 26.62 0.80
CA ARG A 412 7.32 27.77 1.70
C ARG A 412 8.22 27.49 2.89
N GLY A 413 8.68 26.26 3.07
CA GLY A 413 9.58 25.87 4.15
C GLY A 413 8.86 25.37 5.39
N ALA A 414 9.52 25.44 6.55
CA ALA A 414 9.01 24.99 7.83
C ALA A 414 8.58 26.18 8.68
N LEU A 415 7.30 26.24 9.05
CA LEU A 415 6.79 27.29 9.94
C LEU A 415 6.94 26.89 11.38
N ARG A 416 7.27 27.86 12.22
CA ARG A 416 7.30 27.75 13.67
C ARG A 416 6.24 28.68 14.26
N MET A 417 5.34 28.14 15.09
CA MET A 417 4.28 28.89 15.73
C MET A 417 4.41 28.76 17.25
N GLN A 418 4.63 29.88 17.93
CA GLN A 418 4.50 29.97 19.37
C GLN A 418 3.06 30.21 19.74
N ALA A 419 2.56 29.55 20.78
CA ALA A 419 1.21 29.73 21.27
C ALA A 419 1.20 29.83 22.81
N ASN A 420 0.22 30.61 23.33
CA ASN A 420 -0.01 30.69 24.77
C ASN A 420 -0.71 29.44 25.33
N GLU A 421 -1.02 29.43 26.61
CA GLU A 421 -1.70 28.32 27.29
C GLU A 421 -3.07 27.96 26.70
N ASN A 422 -3.75 28.91 26.06
CA ASN A 422 -5.03 28.69 25.40
C ASN A 422 -4.90 28.31 23.91
N GLY A 423 -3.68 28.13 23.41
CA GLY A 423 -3.40 27.81 22.02
C GLY A 423 -3.39 29.04 21.08
N VAL A 424 -3.57 30.25 21.59
CA VAL A 424 -3.56 31.45 20.73
C VAL A 424 -2.15 31.75 20.26
N PRO A 425 -1.89 31.86 18.94
CA PRO A 425 -0.58 32.18 18.42
C PRO A 425 -0.05 33.53 18.92
N THR A 426 1.17 33.55 19.44
CA THR A 426 1.85 34.74 19.98
C THR A 426 3.06 35.16 19.16
N GLY A 427 3.61 34.23 18.37
CA GLY A 427 4.75 34.50 17.50
C GLY A 427 4.85 33.51 16.37
N TRP A 428 5.46 33.94 15.27
CA TRP A 428 5.68 33.16 14.07
C TRP A 428 7.10 33.36 13.54
N ASP A 429 7.63 32.28 12.98
CA ASP A 429 8.90 32.24 12.28
C ASP A 429 8.83 31.23 11.14
N ILE A 430 9.74 31.33 10.17
CA ILE A 430 9.80 30.40 9.05
C ILE A 430 11.26 30.09 8.73
N LEU A 431 11.52 28.82 8.50
CA LEU A 431 12.81 28.35 8.00
C LEU A 431 12.72 28.05 6.51
N THR A 432 13.67 28.55 5.76
CA THR A 432 13.78 28.42 4.32
C THR A 432 15.19 27.96 3.91
N GLU A 433 15.46 27.87 2.62
CA GLU A 433 16.79 27.57 2.10
C GLU A 433 17.84 28.62 2.51
N SER A 434 17.44 29.88 2.79
CA SER A 434 18.34 30.90 3.35
C SER A 434 18.79 30.61 4.78
N ASP A 435 18.06 29.74 5.48
CA ASP A 435 18.38 29.25 6.82
C ASP A 435 19.05 27.88 6.80
N ASN A 436 19.54 27.41 5.65
CA ASN A 436 20.12 26.11 5.36
C ASN A 436 19.12 24.95 5.33
N LEU A 437 17.83 25.19 5.10
CA LEU A 437 16.88 24.11 4.84
C LEU A 437 17.17 23.48 3.46
N LYS A 438 17.11 22.15 3.33
CA LYS A 438 17.40 21.46 2.06
C LYS A 438 16.45 21.85 0.93
N SER A 439 15.18 22.07 1.25
CA SER A 439 14.18 22.56 0.30
C SER A 439 13.01 23.21 1.04
N VAL A 440 12.39 24.20 0.43
CA VAL A 440 11.14 24.80 0.92
C VAL A 440 9.91 23.89 0.72
N SER A 441 10.02 22.80 -0.04
CA SER A 441 8.98 21.78 -0.14
C SER A 441 9.16 20.77 1.00
N VAL A 442 8.59 21.09 2.16
CA VAL A 442 8.65 20.28 3.37
C VAL A 442 7.50 19.28 3.35
N ARG A 443 7.82 18.01 3.59
CA ARG A 443 6.85 16.89 3.53
C ARG A 443 6.39 16.45 4.90
N ASP A 444 7.33 16.33 5.85
CA ASP A 444 7.02 15.93 7.22
C ASP A 444 7.98 16.58 8.20
N ILE A 445 7.51 16.77 9.43
CA ILE A 445 8.29 17.35 10.54
C ILE A 445 7.98 16.58 11.81
N GLN A 446 9.03 16.09 12.49
CA GLN A 446 8.91 15.42 13.77
C GLN A 446 9.97 15.94 14.75
N SER A 447 9.60 16.06 16.03
CA SER A 447 10.54 16.42 17.09
C SER A 447 10.92 15.20 17.92
N ASP A 448 12.18 15.12 18.32
CA ASP A 448 12.68 14.05 19.16
C ASP A 448 12.82 14.48 20.64
N GLU A 449 13.12 13.52 21.52
CA GLU A 449 13.29 13.76 22.97
C GLU A 449 14.55 14.58 23.31
N ASP A 450 15.53 14.64 22.41
CA ASP A 450 16.75 15.44 22.56
C ASP A 450 16.56 16.88 22.13
N GLY A 451 15.38 17.23 21.62
CA GLY A 451 15.00 18.57 21.17
C GLY A 451 15.38 18.89 19.73
N TYR A 452 15.88 17.90 18.97
CA TYR A 452 15.96 18.06 17.52
C TYR A 452 14.58 18.07 16.90
N VAL A 453 14.41 18.93 15.90
CA VAL A 453 13.26 18.89 14.99
C VAL A 453 13.75 18.43 13.64
N TRP A 454 13.34 17.25 13.23
CA TRP A 454 13.71 16.60 11.98
C TRP A 454 12.76 17.07 10.88
N ILE A 455 13.32 17.58 9.79
CA ILE A 455 12.57 18.22 8.71
C ILE A 455 12.84 17.46 7.41
N GLY A 456 11.89 16.64 7.00
CA GLY A 456 11.91 15.89 5.76
C GLY A 456 11.42 16.76 4.60
N THR A 457 12.24 16.87 3.57
CA THR A 457 11.92 17.67 2.38
C THR A 457 11.93 16.84 1.10
N ALA A 458 11.48 17.42 0.01
CA ALA A 458 11.56 16.81 -1.31
C ALA A 458 13.02 16.69 -1.86
N ALA A 459 14.02 17.23 -1.16
CA ALA A 459 15.42 17.26 -1.60
C ALA A 459 16.41 16.83 -0.50
N GLY A 460 15.94 16.18 0.55
CA GLY A 460 16.77 15.66 1.62
C GLY A 460 16.29 16.03 3.02
N LEU A 461 17.06 15.62 4.01
CA LEU A 461 16.79 15.82 5.42
C LEU A 461 17.54 17.05 5.93
N SER A 462 16.87 17.85 6.74
CA SER A 462 17.44 18.86 7.61
C SER A 462 17.05 18.58 9.05
N ALA A 463 17.78 19.13 10.02
CA ALA A 463 17.37 19.12 11.42
C ALA A 463 17.58 20.52 12.02
N TYR A 464 16.72 20.88 12.96
CA TYR A 464 16.85 22.11 13.73
C TYR A 464 17.10 21.80 15.19
N LEU A 465 18.05 22.50 15.79
CA LEU A 465 18.30 22.46 17.24
C LEU A 465 18.84 23.80 17.71
N GLY A 466 18.25 24.37 18.76
CA GLY A 466 18.79 25.54 19.46
C GLY A 466 19.03 26.77 18.59
N GLY A 467 18.24 27.02 17.57
CA GLY A 467 18.39 28.15 16.65
C GLY A 467 19.21 27.85 15.39
N THR A 468 19.74 26.65 15.24
CA THR A 468 20.59 26.27 14.10
C THR A 468 19.90 25.20 13.27
N VAL A 469 19.86 25.39 11.94
CA VAL A 469 19.49 24.36 10.98
C VAL A 469 20.76 23.64 10.51
N PHE A 470 20.77 22.34 10.67
CA PHE A 470 21.85 21.47 10.22
C PHE A 470 21.55 20.95 8.82
N ASP A 471 22.48 21.19 7.90
CA ASP A 471 22.51 20.66 6.56
C ASP A 471 23.45 19.43 6.53
N PHE A 472 22.87 18.24 6.37
CA PHE A 472 23.63 17.01 6.35
C PHE A 472 24.28 16.76 4.98
N ARG A 473 25.54 16.27 4.99
CA ARG A 473 26.20 15.77 3.77
C ARG A 473 25.50 14.50 3.28
N GLU A 474 25.77 14.12 2.04
CA GLU A 474 25.12 12.98 1.40
C GLU A 474 25.30 11.68 2.18
N GLU A 475 26.49 11.44 2.76
CA GLU A 475 26.78 10.26 3.57
C GLU A 475 25.99 10.19 4.89
N PHE A 476 25.41 11.32 5.33
CA PHE A 476 24.62 11.46 6.56
C PHE A 476 23.14 11.73 6.25
N GLN A 477 22.70 11.40 5.08
CA GLN A 477 21.30 11.51 4.64
C GLN A 477 20.61 10.15 4.63
N PRO A 478 19.28 10.11 4.72
CA PRO A 478 18.51 8.93 4.35
C PRO A 478 18.85 8.43 2.95
N ILE A 479 18.48 7.18 2.65
CA ILE A 479 18.82 6.51 1.39
C ILE A 479 18.22 7.21 0.16
N GLY A 480 17.01 7.76 0.28
CA GLY A 480 16.34 8.59 -0.70
C GLY A 480 16.32 10.04 -0.27
N LEU A 481 16.25 10.95 -1.23
CA LEU A 481 16.20 12.38 -0.96
C LEU A 481 14.77 12.93 -0.82
N ASN A 482 13.77 12.28 -1.41
CA ASN A 482 12.38 12.64 -1.18
C ASN A 482 11.89 11.93 0.08
N ILE A 483 11.81 12.65 1.19
CA ILE A 483 11.41 12.12 2.49
C ILE A 483 9.91 12.26 2.60
N HIS A 484 9.20 11.15 2.61
CA HIS A 484 7.73 11.15 2.66
C HIS A 484 7.17 11.26 4.07
N ASN A 485 7.82 10.56 5.02
CA ASN A 485 7.35 10.48 6.40
C ASN A 485 8.52 10.24 7.35
N ILE A 486 8.41 10.80 8.54
CA ILE A 486 9.34 10.63 9.66
C ILE A 486 8.55 10.04 10.83
N PHE A 487 9.07 9.00 11.42
CA PHE A 487 8.52 8.42 12.64
C PHE A 487 9.62 8.35 13.71
N ILE A 488 9.27 8.69 14.93
CA ILE A 488 10.18 8.60 16.09
C ILE A 488 9.59 7.62 17.06
N ASP A 489 10.33 6.55 17.37
CA ASP A 489 9.86 5.50 18.28
C ASP A 489 10.11 5.87 19.75
N SER A 490 9.55 5.11 20.69
CA SER A 490 9.71 5.32 22.14
C SER A 490 11.13 5.18 22.66
N GLN A 491 12.04 4.63 21.86
CA GLN A 491 13.47 4.57 22.14
C GLN A 491 14.24 5.74 21.48
N ASN A 492 13.51 6.71 20.94
CA ASN A 492 14.04 7.88 20.26
C ASN A 492 14.88 7.56 19.01
N ASN A 493 14.66 6.38 18.36
CA ASN A 493 15.22 6.16 17.02
C ASN A 493 14.37 6.90 16.00
N LYS A 494 15.02 7.39 14.95
CA LYS A 494 14.41 8.18 13.88
C LYS A 494 14.29 7.33 12.63
N TRP A 495 13.08 7.18 12.12
CA TRP A 495 12.72 6.36 10.95
C TRP A 495 12.29 7.27 9.82
N PHE A 496 12.90 7.11 8.65
CA PHE A 496 12.67 7.97 7.48
C PHE A 496 12.19 7.12 6.30
N ALA A 497 10.92 7.25 5.96
CA ALA A 497 10.34 6.66 4.77
C ALA A 497 10.69 7.53 3.54
N THR A 498 11.26 6.93 2.50
CA THR A 498 11.78 7.66 1.35
C THR A 498 11.42 6.99 0.03
N ASP A 499 11.66 7.70 -1.08
CA ASP A 499 11.50 7.20 -2.46
C ASP A 499 12.51 6.10 -2.87
N LYS A 500 13.42 5.69 -1.96
CA LYS A 500 14.46 4.67 -2.24
C LYS A 500 14.57 3.58 -1.17
N GLY A 501 13.71 3.60 -0.19
CA GLY A 501 13.73 2.67 0.93
C GLY A 501 13.48 3.34 2.25
N LEU A 502 13.71 2.59 3.32
CA LEU A 502 13.62 3.05 4.71
C LEU A 502 15.01 3.30 5.27
N SER A 503 15.19 4.42 5.96
CA SER A 503 16.40 4.70 6.71
C SER A 503 16.11 4.86 8.20
N VAL A 504 17.05 4.43 9.03
CA VAL A 504 16.96 4.51 10.48
C VAL A 504 18.21 5.17 11.03
N LEU A 505 18.03 6.20 11.82
CA LEU A 505 19.08 6.78 12.67
C LEU A 505 18.82 6.34 14.11
N ARG A 506 19.75 5.59 14.68
CA ARG A 506 19.62 5.12 16.06
C ARG A 506 19.83 6.26 17.05
N ASN A 507 19.11 6.20 18.19
CA ASN A 507 19.26 7.18 19.26
C ASN A 507 20.69 7.22 19.84
N SER A 508 21.33 6.06 20.00
CA SER A 508 22.72 5.98 20.49
C SER A 508 23.77 6.51 19.52
N GLY A 509 23.37 6.86 18.28
CA GLY A 509 24.28 7.28 17.21
C GLY A 509 24.28 8.78 16.95
N SER A 510 25.44 9.30 16.51
CA SER A 510 25.52 10.67 16.02
C SER A 510 24.89 10.80 14.63
N PRO A 511 24.06 11.81 14.36
CA PRO A 511 23.56 12.04 13.00
C PRO A 511 24.67 12.41 12.00
N PHE A 512 25.86 12.76 12.48
CA PHE A 512 27.05 13.08 11.65
C PHE A 512 28.04 11.92 11.56
N ASP A 513 27.61 10.70 11.87
CA ASP A 513 28.38 9.48 11.71
C ASP A 513 27.62 8.50 10.81
N ALA A 514 28.20 8.16 9.66
CA ALA A 514 27.60 7.22 8.72
C ALA A 514 27.34 5.82 9.31
N GLN A 515 28.08 5.42 10.36
CA GLN A 515 27.88 4.14 11.06
C GLN A 515 26.58 4.12 11.90
N SER A 516 26.03 5.30 12.22
CA SER A 516 24.79 5.43 12.99
C SER A 516 23.54 5.26 12.13
N TRP A 517 23.69 5.31 10.79
CA TRP A 517 22.61 5.17 9.81
C TRP A 517 22.50 3.75 9.32
N PHE A 518 21.26 3.29 9.20
CA PHE A 518 20.90 1.97 8.66
C PHE A 518 19.86 2.17 7.56
N HIS A 519 19.93 1.31 6.55
CA HIS A 519 19.06 1.41 5.39
C HIS A 519 18.44 0.05 5.07
N ILE A 520 17.14 0.03 4.78
CA ILE A 520 16.41 -1.16 4.35
C ILE A 520 15.87 -0.89 2.95
N VAL A 521 16.28 -1.72 1.99
CA VAL A 521 15.97 -1.56 0.57
C VAL A 521 15.45 -2.88 -0.02
N PRO A 522 14.74 -2.85 -1.16
CA PRO A 522 14.37 -4.07 -1.87
C PRO A 522 15.59 -4.88 -2.31
N ARG A 523 15.46 -6.23 -2.40
CA ARG A 523 16.54 -7.14 -2.83
C ARG A 523 17.15 -6.81 -4.21
N LYS A 524 16.42 -6.10 -5.07
CA LYS A 524 16.86 -5.70 -6.42
C LYS A 524 17.45 -4.30 -6.47
N SER A 525 17.61 -3.64 -5.32
CA SER A 525 18.21 -2.31 -5.27
C SER A 525 19.68 -2.35 -5.63
N ASP A 526 20.15 -1.34 -6.34
CA ASP A 526 21.56 -1.11 -6.67
C ASP A 526 22.29 -0.23 -5.65
N VAL A 527 21.62 0.09 -4.56
CA VAL A 527 22.14 0.93 -3.48
C VAL A 527 23.32 0.22 -2.80
N ASN A 528 24.44 0.92 -2.70
CA ASN A 528 25.67 0.47 -2.04
C ASN A 528 26.11 1.49 -0.98
N ARG A 529 25.45 1.48 0.18
CA ARG A 529 25.84 2.25 1.37
C ARG A 529 26.18 1.32 2.52
N THR A 530 26.98 1.84 3.46
CA THR A 530 27.25 1.13 4.72
C THR A 530 25.95 0.83 5.45
N ASN A 531 25.87 -0.31 6.14
CA ASN A 531 24.71 -0.77 6.90
C ASN A 531 23.41 -0.85 6.06
N THR A 532 23.49 -1.29 4.81
CA THR A 532 22.33 -1.52 3.96
C THR A 532 21.88 -2.98 4.06
N PHE A 533 20.61 -3.19 4.37
CA PHE A 533 19.93 -4.48 4.45
C PHE A 533 18.95 -4.64 3.30
N MET A 534 19.01 -5.79 2.64
CA MET A 534 18.05 -6.11 1.57
C MET A 534 16.89 -6.91 2.14
N ALA A 535 15.66 -6.42 1.92
CA ALA A 535 14.42 -7.06 2.35
C ALA A 535 13.49 -7.36 1.16
N ASP A 536 12.52 -8.23 1.37
CA ASP A 536 11.47 -8.51 0.40
C ASP A 536 10.38 -7.43 0.47
N LEU A 537 10.77 -6.19 0.13
CA LEU A 537 9.85 -5.06 0.04
C LEU A 537 9.11 -5.09 -1.31
N PRO A 538 7.80 -4.79 -1.33
CA PRO A 538 7.02 -4.75 -2.57
C PRO A 538 7.43 -3.58 -3.48
N SER A 539 7.98 -2.50 -2.89
CA SER A 539 8.47 -1.32 -3.60
C SER A 539 9.63 -0.66 -2.86
N GLU A 540 10.42 0.15 -3.56
CA GLU A 540 11.42 1.05 -2.95
C GLU A 540 10.81 2.38 -2.49
N ASP A 541 9.64 2.76 -3.04
CA ASP A 541 8.93 3.99 -2.67
C ASP A 541 8.06 3.74 -1.44
N ILE A 542 8.57 4.14 -0.28
CA ILE A 542 7.93 3.97 1.02
C ILE A 542 7.30 5.29 1.43
N HIS A 543 5.97 5.29 1.56
CA HIS A 543 5.20 6.50 1.86
C HIS A 543 5.07 6.78 3.35
N SER A 544 5.00 5.72 4.16
CA SER A 544 4.84 5.85 5.61
C SER A 544 5.46 4.68 6.36
N VAL A 545 5.82 4.91 7.59
CA VAL A 545 6.35 3.93 8.54
C VAL A 545 5.65 4.05 9.88
N PHE A 546 5.32 2.92 10.47
CA PHE A 546 4.78 2.81 11.82
C PHE A 546 5.42 1.60 12.52
N LEU A 547 5.79 1.75 13.77
CA LEU A 547 6.31 0.69 14.62
C LEU A 547 5.28 0.31 15.67
N ASP A 548 4.83 -0.95 15.68
CA ASP A 548 4.11 -1.52 16.80
C ASP A 548 5.12 -1.86 17.90
N GLU A 549 5.18 -1.03 18.91
CA GLU A 549 6.12 -1.21 20.02
C GLU A 549 5.81 -2.42 20.90
N SER A 550 4.60 -2.96 20.82
CA SER A 550 4.22 -4.15 21.60
C SER A 550 4.74 -5.44 20.98
N THR A 551 4.81 -5.51 19.65
CA THR A 551 5.32 -6.67 18.90
C THR A 551 6.71 -6.47 18.32
N GLY A 552 7.14 -5.22 18.15
CA GLY A 552 8.35 -4.83 17.43
C GLY A 552 8.22 -4.91 15.91
N ASP A 553 7.02 -5.10 15.39
CA ASP A 553 6.77 -5.15 13.95
C ASP A 553 6.76 -3.76 13.33
N ILE A 554 7.42 -3.63 12.18
CA ILE A 554 7.43 -2.39 11.40
C ILE A 554 6.46 -2.53 10.24
N TYR A 555 5.49 -1.64 10.18
CA TYR A 555 4.51 -1.54 9.10
C TYR A 555 4.93 -0.44 8.13
N LEU A 556 5.01 -0.76 6.85
CA LEU A 556 5.41 0.16 5.79
C LEU A 556 4.29 0.25 4.76
N GLY A 557 3.81 1.46 4.51
CA GLY A 557 2.93 1.77 3.39
C GLY A 557 3.75 2.08 2.15
N THR A 558 3.42 1.44 1.02
CA THR A 558 4.13 1.63 -0.25
C THR A 558 3.14 1.82 -1.40
N ASP A 559 3.63 2.15 -2.59
CA ASP A 559 2.82 2.21 -3.82
C ASP A 559 2.40 0.82 -4.36
N ALA A 560 2.97 -0.26 -3.80
CA ALA A 560 2.74 -1.64 -4.23
C ALA A 560 2.18 -2.57 -3.13
N GLY A 561 1.79 -2.02 -1.97
CA GLY A 561 1.19 -2.75 -0.87
C GLY A 561 1.72 -2.36 0.51
N ILE A 562 1.35 -3.16 1.49
CA ILE A 562 1.89 -3.08 2.85
C ILE A 562 3.03 -4.08 2.99
N ALA A 563 4.16 -3.65 3.54
CA ALA A 563 5.19 -4.55 4.03
C ALA A 563 5.18 -4.59 5.55
N ILE A 564 5.39 -5.76 6.12
CA ILE A 564 5.56 -5.94 7.57
C ILE A 564 6.94 -6.56 7.79
N ILE A 565 7.78 -5.86 8.51
CA ILE A 565 9.10 -6.37 8.92
C ILE A 565 8.96 -6.90 10.34
N HIS A 566 8.98 -8.21 10.48
CA HIS A 566 8.96 -8.87 11.78
C HIS A 566 10.36 -8.91 12.39
N ASN A 567 10.43 -9.00 13.72
CA ASN A 567 11.69 -9.10 14.46
C ASN A 567 12.64 -7.95 14.15
N ASN A 568 12.15 -6.73 14.34
CA ASN A 568 12.89 -5.50 14.11
C ASN A 568 14.28 -5.55 14.80
N PRO A 569 15.38 -5.40 14.04
CA PRO A 569 16.73 -5.45 14.62
C PRO A 569 17.13 -4.18 15.39
N PHE A 570 16.35 -3.10 15.32
CA PHE A 570 16.73 -1.79 15.86
C PHE A 570 16.11 -1.48 17.21
N THR A 571 14.96 -2.08 17.52
CA THR A 571 14.24 -1.85 18.78
C THR A 571 13.90 -3.17 19.44
N SER A 572 13.79 -3.18 20.76
CA SER A 572 13.25 -4.30 21.53
C SER A 572 11.92 -3.87 22.14
N SER A 573 10.87 -4.59 21.82
CA SER A 573 9.56 -4.43 22.42
C SER A 573 9.42 -5.05 23.80
N PHE A 574 10.48 -5.72 24.32
CA PHE A 574 10.40 -6.49 25.55
C PHE A 574 11.11 -5.75 26.69
N SER A 575 10.38 -5.48 27.77
CA SER A 575 10.94 -5.05 29.07
C SER A 575 11.41 -6.23 29.92
N THR A 576 10.99 -7.46 29.61
CA THR A 576 11.39 -8.72 30.26
C THR A 576 11.64 -9.79 29.21
N PHE A 577 12.51 -10.79 29.50
CA PHE A 577 12.75 -11.89 28.59
C PHE A 577 11.55 -12.82 28.49
N HIS A 578 10.80 -12.73 27.40
CA HIS A 578 9.76 -13.67 27.03
C HIS A 578 10.20 -14.45 25.80
N ASN A 579 10.31 -15.78 25.93
CA ASN A 579 10.52 -16.68 24.79
C ASN A 579 11.73 -16.35 23.89
N VAL A 580 12.94 -16.20 24.49
CA VAL A 580 14.18 -16.10 23.70
C VAL A 580 14.31 -17.31 22.78
N GLN A 581 14.47 -17.07 21.49
CA GLN A 581 14.66 -18.09 20.46
C GLN A 581 16.12 -18.13 20.02
N VAL A 582 16.63 -19.31 19.69
CA VAL A 582 18.02 -19.50 19.20
C VAL A 582 18.00 -20.42 17.98
N GLY A 583 18.52 -19.95 16.87
CA GLY A 583 18.55 -20.73 15.64
C GLY A 583 19.62 -20.30 14.63
N PRO A 584 20.00 -21.20 13.73
CA PRO A 584 19.60 -22.62 13.61
C PRO A 584 20.13 -23.49 14.75
N ASN A 585 19.36 -24.50 15.15
CA ASN A 585 19.77 -25.49 16.16
C ASN A 585 19.42 -26.91 15.68
N PRO A 586 20.39 -27.76 15.29
CA PRO A 586 21.86 -27.57 15.42
C PRO A 586 22.44 -26.45 14.56
N PHE A 587 23.46 -25.76 15.10
CA PHE A 587 24.27 -24.80 14.36
C PHE A 587 25.47 -25.50 13.70
N ILE A 588 25.49 -25.56 12.39
CA ILE A 588 26.52 -26.25 11.60
C ILE A 588 27.54 -25.21 11.12
N ILE A 589 28.80 -25.39 11.47
CA ILE A 589 29.90 -24.49 11.13
C ILE A 589 31.03 -25.21 10.42
N SER A 590 31.76 -24.51 9.55
CA SER A 590 33.01 -24.95 8.91
C SER A 590 33.94 -23.76 8.73
N GLN A 591 35.21 -24.00 8.35
CA GLN A 591 36.20 -22.92 8.18
C GLN A 591 35.77 -21.81 7.22
N ASN A 592 35.00 -22.15 6.20
CA ASN A 592 34.53 -21.23 5.17
C ASN A 592 33.03 -20.90 5.30
N SER A 593 32.38 -21.27 6.42
CA SER A 593 30.98 -20.98 6.63
C SER A 593 30.73 -19.51 6.94
N THR A 594 29.78 -18.90 6.26
CA THR A 594 29.22 -17.57 6.57
C THR A 594 27.94 -17.68 7.41
N SER A 595 27.60 -18.88 7.88
CA SER A 595 26.39 -19.11 8.70
C SER A 595 26.54 -18.45 10.06
N LEU A 596 25.48 -17.83 10.55
CA LEU A 596 25.40 -17.21 11.85
C LEU A 596 24.35 -17.91 12.71
N LEU A 597 24.66 -18.09 14.00
CA LEU A 597 23.67 -18.44 15.02
C LEU A 597 23.04 -17.16 15.54
N SER A 598 21.73 -17.05 15.44
CA SER A 598 21.00 -15.87 15.90
C SER A 598 20.22 -16.15 17.19
N PHE A 599 20.27 -15.17 18.07
CA PHE A 599 19.44 -15.09 19.29
C PHE A 599 18.38 -14.03 19.02
N TYR A 600 17.10 -14.35 19.20
CA TYR A 600 15.96 -13.48 18.93
C TYR A 600 15.19 -13.17 20.20
N ASN A 601 14.39 -12.12 20.16
CA ASN A 601 13.54 -11.63 21.26
C ASN A 601 14.37 -11.23 22.50
N LEU A 602 15.48 -10.55 22.24
CA LEU A 602 16.31 -9.97 23.28
C LEU A 602 15.74 -8.62 23.74
N ILE A 603 15.98 -8.28 24.99
CA ILE A 603 15.81 -6.90 25.47
C ILE A 603 16.95 -6.04 24.89
N THR A 604 16.68 -4.78 24.59
CA THR A 604 17.72 -3.83 24.13
C THR A 604 18.91 -3.80 25.10
N ASN A 605 20.11 -3.65 24.56
CA ASN A 605 21.37 -3.67 25.32
C ASN A 605 21.63 -4.98 26.08
N SER A 606 21.12 -6.10 25.58
CA SER A 606 21.44 -7.41 26.14
C SER A 606 22.85 -7.84 25.79
N GLU A 607 23.63 -8.26 26.83
CA GLU A 607 24.89 -8.96 26.63
C GLU A 607 24.65 -10.46 26.53
N VAL A 608 25.19 -11.14 25.49
CA VAL A 608 25.09 -12.59 25.33
C VAL A 608 26.45 -13.24 25.65
N LYS A 609 26.49 -14.10 26.66
CA LYS A 609 27.65 -14.94 26.97
C LYS A 609 27.41 -16.35 26.51
N ILE A 610 28.29 -16.87 25.67
CA ILE A 610 28.29 -18.25 25.19
C ILE A 610 29.32 -19.03 26.01
N LEU A 611 28.87 -20.10 26.61
CA LEU A 611 29.63 -20.91 27.54
C LEU A 611 29.70 -22.37 27.08
N THR A 612 30.76 -23.09 27.40
CA THR A 612 30.77 -24.55 27.32
C THR A 612 29.77 -25.15 28.31
N ALA A 613 29.43 -26.42 28.14
CA ALA A 613 28.56 -27.16 29.07
C ALA A 613 29.10 -27.16 30.52
N HIS A 614 30.40 -26.91 30.73
CA HIS A 614 31.05 -26.83 32.03
C HIS A 614 31.17 -25.39 32.56
N GLY A 615 30.54 -24.41 31.90
CA GLY A 615 30.49 -23.01 32.34
C GLY A 615 31.72 -22.16 31.98
N ARG A 616 32.66 -22.66 31.15
CA ARG A 616 33.79 -21.86 30.69
C ARG A 616 33.31 -20.90 29.57
N LEU A 617 33.64 -19.60 29.67
CA LEU A 617 33.35 -18.60 28.68
C LEU A 617 34.04 -18.92 27.36
N VAL A 618 33.27 -18.87 26.25
CA VAL A 618 33.71 -19.12 24.88
C VAL A 618 33.69 -17.81 24.07
N ARG A 619 32.60 -17.08 24.17
CA ARG A 619 32.41 -15.79 23.47
C ARG A 619 31.51 -14.89 24.28
N ARG A 620 31.77 -13.59 24.20
CA ARG A 620 30.91 -12.53 24.69
C ARG A 620 30.47 -11.71 23.48
N LEU A 621 29.17 -11.59 23.27
CA LEU A 621 28.59 -10.68 22.28
C LEU A 621 28.19 -9.43 23.05
N ASN A 622 28.81 -8.31 22.66
CA ASN A 622 28.68 -7.06 23.40
C ASN A 622 27.62 -6.17 22.73
N PRO A 623 26.64 -5.60 23.45
CA PRO A 623 25.67 -4.64 22.91
C PRO A 623 26.35 -3.40 22.28
N ASP A 624 27.54 -3.00 22.73
CA ASP A 624 28.31 -1.92 22.12
C ASP A 624 28.90 -2.28 20.75
N ASN A 625 28.93 -3.57 20.41
CA ASN A 625 29.37 -4.04 19.09
C ASN A 625 28.17 -4.38 18.20
N PHE A 626 27.80 -3.45 17.38
CA PHE A 626 26.62 -3.57 16.51
C PHE A 626 26.70 -4.72 15.50
N SER A 627 27.88 -5.20 15.14
CA SER A 627 28.02 -6.39 14.29
C SER A 627 27.65 -7.70 15.03
N GLU A 628 27.56 -7.68 16.35
CA GLU A 628 27.24 -8.83 17.19
C GLU A 628 25.85 -8.73 17.82
N VAL A 629 25.42 -7.54 18.26
CA VAL A 629 24.13 -7.31 18.92
C VAL A 629 23.42 -6.13 18.27
N GLN A 630 22.20 -6.37 17.82
CA GLN A 630 21.37 -5.37 17.10
C GLN A 630 19.95 -5.40 17.70
N GLY A 631 19.61 -4.39 18.50
CA GLY A 631 18.28 -4.27 19.10
C GLY A 631 17.84 -5.53 19.85
N SER A 632 16.85 -6.23 19.36
CA SER A 632 16.32 -7.47 19.94
C SER A 632 17.02 -8.75 19.47
N GLN A 633 18.13 -8.64 18.74
CA GLN A 633 18.82 -9.77 18.13
C GLN A 633 20.33 -9.74 18.41
N ALA A 634 20.96 -10.92 18.63
CA ALA A 634 22.41 -11.09 18.64
C ALA A 634 22.83 -12.20 17.69
N GLN A 635 24.02 -12.08 17.10
CA GLN A 635 24.54 -13.04 16.13
C GLN A 635 25.94 -13.52 16.50
N TRP A 636 26.18 -14.82 16.30
CA TRP A 636 27.46 -15.46 16.57
C TRP A 636 27.93 -16.30 15.38
N ASP A 637 29.17 -16.14 15.00
CA ASP A 637 29.83 -16.81 13.87
C ASP A 637 30.43 -18.18 14.20
N GLY A 638 30.24 -18.68 15.43
CA GLY A 638 30.82 -19.96 15.86
C GLY A 638 32.28 -19.89 16.29
N ARG A 639 32.84 -18.69 16.52
CA ARG A 639 34.24 -18.51 16.96
C ARG A 639 34.34 -18.10 18.41
N ASN A 640 35.45 -18.54 19.01
CA ASN A 640 35.81 -18.18 20.38
C ASN A 640 36.39 -16.74 20.46
N MET A 641 36.85 -16.31 21.65
CA MET A 641 37.43 -14.98 21.85
C MET A 641 38.76 -14.77 21.06
N GLU A 642 39.44 -15.84 20.69
CA GLU A 642 40.67 -15.83 19.90
C GLU A 642 40.40 -15.91 18.37
N GLY A 643 39.12 -15.98 17.94
CA GLY A 643 38.73 -16.07 16.54
C GLY A 643 38.80 -17.48 15.97
N GLU A 644 39.02 -18.51 16.78
CA GLU A 644 39.07 -19.91 16.34
C GLU A 644 37.69 -20.56 16.37
N LEU A 645 37.38 -21.43 15.38
CA LEU A 645 36.14 -22.20 15.40
C LEU A 645 36.02 -23.09 16.63
N VAL A 646 34.85 -23.11 17.23
CA VAL A 646 34.59 -23.95 18.37
C VAL A 646 34.37 -25.42 17.99
N ALA A 647 34.64 -26.34 18.86
CA ALA A 647 34.43 -27.77 18.66
C ALA A 647 32.94 -28.13 18.69
N SER A 648 32.57 -29.25 18.06
CA SER A 648 31.21 -29.82 18.16
C SER A 648 30.86 -30.11 19.65
N GLY A 649 29.65 -29.73 20.05
CA GLY A 649 29.19 -29.96 21.42
C GLY A 649 27.98 -29.11 21.78
N VAL A 650 27.50 -29.34 23.03
CA VAL A 650 26.43 -28.50 23.61
C VAL A 650 27.03 -27.27 24.24
N TYR A 651 26.50 -26.12 23.91
CA TYR A 651 26.85 -24.83 24.48
C TYR A 651 25.67 -24.27 25.25
N VAL A 652 25.96 -23.44 26.24
CA VAL A 652 24.99 -22.74 27.07
C VAL A 652 25.11 -21.25 26.76
N TYR A 653 23.97 -20.60 26.61
CA TYR A 653 23.95 -19.14 26.57
C TYR A 653 23.41 -18.56 27.86
N LEU A 654 23.96 -17.43 28.25
CA LEU A 654 23.49 -16.58 29.33
C LEU A 654 23.36 -15.17 28.80
N ILE A 655 22.14 -14.65 28.84
CA ILE A 655 21.81 -13.29 28.36
C ILE A 655 21.50 -12.45 29.60
N THR A 656 22.09 -11.28 29.66
CA THR A 656 21.91 -10.34 30.79
C THR A 656 21.71 -8.92 30.27
N THR A 657 20.91 -8.13 30.99
CA THR A 657 20.69 -6.71 30.71
C THR A 657 21.27 -5.86 31.88
N GLU A 658 21.42 -4.56 31.61
CA GLU A 658 21.85 -3.59 32.66
C GLU A 658 20.80 -3.45 33.77
N VAL A 659 19.53 -3.68 33.49
CA VAL A 659 18.44 -3.65 34.49
C VAL A 659 18.31 -4.94 35.28
N GLY A 660 19.19 -5.93 35.04
CA GLY A 660 19.27 -7.16 35.84
C GLY A 660 18.39 -8.31 35.37
N GLU A 661 17.71 -8.19 34.22
CA GLU A 661 16.99 -9.32 33.62
C GLU A 661 17.95 -10.39 33.09
N ILE A 662 17.56 -11.66 33.22
CA ILE A 662 18.41 -12.80 32.84
C ILE A 662 17.61 -13.83 32.06
N SER A 663 18.17 -14.27 30.93
CA SER A 663 17.72 -15.47 30.21
C SER A 663 18.84 -16.44 29.97
N LYS A 664 18.54 -17.74 29.97
CA LYS A 664 19.52 -18.81 29.73
C LYS A 664 18.91 -19.99 28.96
N GLY A 665 19.75 -20.67 28.22
CA GLY A 665 19.36 -21.87 27.50
C GLY A 665 20.55 -22.58 26.89
N LYS A 666 20.29 -23.54 25.98
CA LYS A 666 21.34 -24.34 25.35
C LYS A 666 21.05 -24.56 23.86
N PHE A 667 22.13 -24.76 23.11
CA PHE A 667 22.08 -25.12 21.70
C PHE A 667 23.20 -26.09 21.33
N LEU A 668 23.08 -26.76 20.20
CA LEU A 668 24.05 -27.74 19.68
C LEU A 668 24.87 -27.12 18.55
N VAL A 669 26.18 -27.24 18.61
CA VAL A 669 27.10 -26.88 17.53
C VAL A 669 27.65 -28.17 16.90
N ILE A 670 27.72 -28.20 15.57
CA ILE A 670 28.38 -29.25 14.77
C ILE A 670 29.46 -28.55 13.93
N SER A 671 30.72 -28.78 14.25
CA SER A 671 31.87 -28.30 13.49
C SER A 671 32.32 -29.37 12.50
N GLN A 672 32.39 -29.02 11.21
CA GLN A 672 32.74 -29.89 10.09
C GLN A 672 34.11 -29.52 9.51
#